data_1cba27bb30427ad881b3daff9b7f09f9
#
_entry.id   1cba27bb30427ad881b3daff9b7f09f9
#
_cell.length_a   1.000
_cell.length_b   1.000
_cell.length_c   1.000
_cell.angle_alpha   90.00
_cell.angle_beta   90.00
_cell.angle_gamma   90.00
#
_symmetry.space_group_name_H-M   'P 1'
#
loop_
_entity.id
_entity.type
_entity.pdbx_description
1 polymer ?
#
loop_
_entity_poly.entity_id
_entity_poly.type
_entity_poly.pdbx_seq_one_letter_code
_entity_poly.pdbx_strand_id
1 'polypeptide(L)'
;VSQTNRTQADKPLDLITIGRASVDLYGQQIGTRLEDVASFAKSVGGCPTNISVGTARLGLKSALLTRVGKEQMGRFIREQLEREGVETKGIVTDPERLTALAILSVESDHSFPLLFYRDNCADSALCEDDVSEDFIRSARAVLVTGTHFAKPHTDAAQRKAIRIAKENGAKVVFDIDYRPNLWGLAGHDAGDNRYIASDKVSAHLRTVLADCDLIVGTEEEVLIASGDSDLLAALKTIRANSKATIVLKRGPMGCIVYDGDISDNLEDGIVGKGFPIEVYNVLGAGDAFMSGFLRGWLRGEPHATSATWANACGAFAVSRLLCAPEIPTWTELQFFLENGSKEKALRKDEAINHVHWATTRRRDIPQLMALAIDHRSQLEDLADGKPELLARIPALKVLAVKAAERIANGRPGFGMLLDDKYGRDALFAVNKNFWIGKPIELPGSRPLQFEFSQDLGSRLIDWPVDHCIKVLSFFHPDDPAELKATQIAKLRAAFEAARKVGREILIEIIAGKHGTLDDQTIPRALTELYDAGLKPDWWKLEPQASRAAWAGIDAVIEKRDPLCRGVVLLGLEAPYEALKEGFAAARTSRTVKGFAVGRTIFAEASKAWLAGDMTDEQAIADMAARFGALVELWLGLAETKAA
;
A
#
# COMPACT_ATOMS: atom_id res chain seq x y z
N VAL A 1 -20.17 -20.46 -33.89
CA VAL A 1 -20.31 -20.15 -32.46
C VAL A 1 -20.59 -18.67 -32.37
N SER A 2 -21.82 -18.31 -31.96
CA SER A 2 -22.36 -16.96 -31.87
C SER A 2 -21.50 -16.12 -30.90
N GLN A 3 -20.81 -15.10 -31.39
CA GLN A 3 -20.22 -14.04 -30.59
C GLN A 3 -21.38 -13.17 -30.04
N THR A 4 -21.77 -13.40 -28.81
CA THR A 4 -22.65 -12.48 -28.08
C THR A 4 -21.91 -11.16 -27.89
N ASN A 5 -22.38 -10.09 -28.53
CA ASN A 5 -22.01 -8.72 -28.20
C ASN A 5 -22.35 -8.44 -26.74
N ARG A 6 -21.37 -8.56 -25.83
CA ARG A 6 -21.52 -8.09 -24.45
C ARG A 6 -21.76 -6.58 -24.50
N THR A 7 -22.79 -6.11 -23.83
CA THR A 7 -23.02 -4.68 -23.64
C THR A 7 -21.80 -4.07 -22.89
N GLN A 8 -21.51 -2.79 -23.07
CA GLN A 8 -20.39 -2.14 -22.37
C GLN A 8 -20.42 -2.33 -20.84
N ALA A 9 -21.60 -2.49 -20.26
CA ALA A 9 -21.82 -2.73 -18.83
C ALA A 9 -21.32 -4.11 -18.36
N ASP A 10 -21.20 -5.10 -19.25
CA ASP A 10 -20.86 -6.48 -18.92
C ASP A 10 -19.37 -6.83 -19.08
N LYS A 11 -18.54 -5.85 -19.45
CA LYS A 11 -17.10 -6.07 -19.60
C LYS A 11 -16.41 -6.18 -18.23
N PRO A 12 -15.51 -7.18 -18.03
CA PRO A 12 -14.89 -7.44 -16.74
C PRO A 12 -13.94 -6.35 -16.28
N LEU A 13 -13.34 -5.57 -17.19
CA LEU A 13 -12.43 -4.47 -16.89
C LEU A 13 -13.05 -3.12 -17.25
N ASP A 14 -12.82 -2.13 -16.40
CA ASP A 14 -13.18 -0.74 -16.70
C ASP A 14 -12.12 -0.10 -17.61
N LEU A 15 -10.81 -0.39 -17.38
CA LEU A 15 -9.70 0.26 -18.04
C LEU A 15 -8.52 -0.69 -18.26
N ILE A 16 -7.90 -0.64 -19.43
CA ILE A 16 -6.54 -1.13 -19.69
C ILE A 16 -5.65 0.07 -19.97
N THR A 17 -4.59 0.27 -19.20
CA THR A 17 -3.55 1.23 -19.50
C THR A 17 -2.41 0.56 -20.27
N ILE A 18 -1.79 1.24 -21.23
CA ILE A 18 -0.80 0.65 -22.13
C ILE A 18 0.48 1.48 -22.10
N GLY A 19 1.61 0.83 -21.87
CA GLY A 19 2.89 1.49 -22.07
C GLY A 19 3.93 1.24 -20.99
N ARG A 20 4.56 2.31 -20.49
CA ARG A 20 5.75 2.27 -19.65
C ARG A 20 5.49 1.65 -18.28
N ALA A 21 6.49 0.82 -17.85
CA ALA A 21 6.60 0.31 -16.49
C ALA A 21 8.05 0.35 -16.04
N SER A 22 8.31 0.97 -14.90
CA SER A 22 9.64 1.11 -14.32
C SER A 22 9.64 0.88 -12.82
N VAL A 23 10.82 0.67 -12.26
CA VAL A 23 11.06 0.87 -10.84
C VAL A 23 11.63 2.26 -10.67
N ASP A 24 10.96 3.07 -9.86
CA ASP A 24 11.40 4.42 -9.55
C ASP A 24 12.06 4.46 -8.18
N LEU A 25 13.23 5.09 -8.11
CA LEU A 25 14.05 5.28 -6.92
C LEU A 25 14.03 6.77 -6.55
N TYR A 26 13.26 7.12 -5.53
CA TYR A 26 13.10 8.49 -5.04
C TYR A 26 14.09 8.78 -3.92
N GLY A 27 14.96 9.78 -4.10
CA GLY A 27 15.88 10.25 -3.07
C GLY A 27 15.16 10.63 -1.79
N GLN A 28 15.61 10.11 -0.66
CA GLN A 28 14.99 10.38 0.65
C GLN A 28 15.56 11.63 1.33
N GLN A 29 16.73 12.11 0.91
CA GLN A 29 17.30 13.37 1.33
C GLN A 29 16.78 14.49 0.43
N ILE A 30 15.89 15.32 0.98
CA ILE A 30 15.28 16.45 0.26
C ILE A 30 16.16 17.68 0.40
N GLY A 31 16.28 18.46 -0.66
CA GLY A 31 17.10 19.67 -0.70
C GLY A 31 18.56 19.40 -1.01
N THR A 32 18.87 18.26 -1.64
CA THR A 32 20.23 17.91 -2.05
C THR A 32 20.28 17.44 -3.50
N ARG A 33 21.45 17.58 -4.13
CA ARG A 33 21.68 17.11 -5.50
C ARG A 33 21.57 15.58 -5.55
N LEU A 34 21.23 15.04 -6.71
CA LEU A 34 21.09 13.59 -6.89
C LEU A 34 22.38 12.84 -6.55
N GLU A 35 23.56 13.44 -6.83
CA GLU A 35 24.88 12.87 -6.54
C GLU A 35 25.14 12.69 -5.04
N ASP A 36 24.46 13.48 -4.19
CA ASP A 36 24.67 13.50 -2.74
C ASP A 36 23.57 12.71 -2.00
N VAL A 37 22.63 12.09 -2.74
CA VAL A 37 21.57 11.25 -2.15
C VAL A 37 22.16 9.94 -1.66
N ALA A 38 21.98 9.63 -0.37
CA ALA A 38 22.50 8.43 0.29
C ALA A 38 21.52 7.26 0.34
N SER A 39 20.21 7.51 0.24
CA SER A 39 19.18 6.48 0.32
C SER A 39 17.95 6.79 -0.54
N PHE A 40 17.29 5.74 -1.01
CA PHE A 40 16.16 5.85 -1.93
C PHE A 40 14.95 5.06 -1.45
N ALA A 41 13.76 5.65 -1.61
CA ALA A 41 12.50 4.93 -1.51
C ALA A 41 12.14 4.32 -2.89
N LYS A 42 11.80 3.04 -2.89
CA LYS A 42 11.48 2.29 -4.10
C LYS A 42 9.98 2.23 -4.35
N SER A 43 9.56 2.51 -5.58
CA SER A 43 8.19 2.46 -6.04
C SER A 43 8.09 1.85 -7.44
N VAL A 44 6.87 1.49 -7.85
CA VAL A 44 6.56 1.33 -9.28
C VAL A 44 6.43 2.70 -9.92
N GLY A 45 6.75 2.80 -11.21
CA GLY A 45 6.68 4.03 -11.97
C GLY A 45 6.30 3.79 -13.45
N GLY A 46 6.23 4.89 -14.19
CA GLY A 46 5.71 4.95 -15.55
C GLY A 46 4.26 5.40 -15.59
N CYS A 47 3.94 6.40 -16.40
CA CYS A 47 2.61 7.02 -16.46
C CYS A 47 1.46 6.00 -16.53
N PRO A 48 1.38 5.04 -17.47
CA PRO A 48 0.28 4.07 -17.50
C PRO A 48 0.27 3.13 -16.30
N THR A 49 1.42 2.80 -15.73
CA THR A 49 1.52 2.00 -14.49
C THR A 49 0.93 2.76 -13.31
N ASN A 50 1.31 4.02 -13.13
CA ASN A 50 0.80 4.88 -12.06
C ASN A 50 -0.72 5.08 -12.17
N ILE A 51 -1.22 5.31 -13.39
CA ILE A 51 -2.67 5.45 -13.65
C ILE A 51 -3.41 4.15 -13.35
N SER A 52 -2.85 2.98 -13.69
CA SER A 52 -3.49 1.70 -13.37
C SER A 52 -3.66 1.48 -11.86
N VAL A 53 -2.62 1.83 -11.08
CA VAL A 53 -2.67 1.80 -9.61
C VAL A 53 -3.70 2.81 -9.09
N GLY A 54 -3.62 4.06 -9.54
CA GLY A 54 -4.51 5.12 -9.07
C GLY A 54 -5.99 4.82 -9.35
N THR A 55 -6.31 4.35 -10.54
CA THR A 55 -7.68 3.99 -10.92
C THR A 55 -8.18 2.76 -10.15
N ALA A 56 -7.32 1.77 -9.88
CA ALA A 56 -7.66 0.63 -9.02
C ALA A 56 -7.96 1.06 -7.59
N ARG A 57 -7.12 1.93 -6.99
CA ARG A 57 -7.34 2.51 -5.66
C ARG A 57 -8.64 3.31 -5.56
N LEU A 58 -9.04 3.93 -6.67
CA LEU A 58 -10.32 4.65 -6.77
C LEU A 58 -11.51 3.74 -7.11
N GLY A 59 -11.33 2.42 -7.13
CA GLY A 59 -12.38 1.43 -7.28
C GLY A 59 -12.81 1.12 -8.72
N LEU A 60 -11.94 1.37 -9.71
CA LEU A 60 -12.09 0.84 -11.06
C LEU A 60 -11.39 -0.52 -11.18
N LYS A 61 -11.91 -1.38 -12.03
CA LYS A 61 -11.26 -2.64 -12.42
C LYS A 61 -10.23 -2.35 -13.50
N SER A 62 -9.00 -2.10 -13.07
CA SER A 62 -7.91 -1.63 -13.94
C SER A 62 -6.93 -2.76 -14.26
N ALA A 63 -6.32 -2.68 -15.44
CA ALA A 63 -5.29 -3.60 -15.90
C ALA A 63 -4.15 -2.82 -16.58
N LEU A 64 -2.97 -3.44 -16.66
CA LEU A 64 -1.82 -2.89 -17.35
C LEU A 64 -1.36 -3.83 -18.47
N LEU A 65 -1.14 -3.27 -19.67
CA LEU A 65 -0.46 -3.91 -20.79
C LEU A 65 0.94 -3.31 -20.94
N THR A 66 1.96 -4.10 -20.66
CA THR A 66 3.37 -3.71 -20.69
C THR A 66 4.29 -4.91 -20.79
N ARG A 67 5.61 -4.67 -20.85
CA ARG A 67 6.65 -5.68 -20.62
C ARG A 67 7.48 -5.35 -19.39
N VAL A 68 7.90 -6.38 -18.65
CA VAL A 68 8.86 -6.29 -17.55
C VAL A 68 9.91 -7.39 -17.70
N GLY A 69 11.10 -7.18 -17.17
CA GLY A 69 12.15 -8.18 -17.19
C GLY A 69 11.82 -9.41 -16.33
N LYS A 70 12.50 -10.52 -16.58
CA LYS A 70 12.37 -11.77 -15.80
C LYS A 70 13.00 -11.66 -14.40
N GLU A 71 13.83 -10.67 -14.17
CA GLU A 71 14.59 -10.45 -12.95
C GLU A 71 13.73 -9.89 -11.78
N GLN A 72 14.36 -9.60 -10.63
CA GLN A 72 13.69 -9.22 -9.38
C GLN A 72 12.85 -7.95 -9.49
N MET A 73 13.28 -6.97 -10.29
CA MET A 73 12.54 -5.71 -10.43
C MET A 73 11.27 -5.90 -11.26
N GLY A 74 11.30 -6.76 -12.29
CA GLY A 74 10.09 -7.15 -13.04
C GLY A 74 9.08 -7.90 -12.15
N ARG A 75 9.57 -8.82 -11.30
CA ARG A 75 8.70 -9.48 -10.30
C ARG A 75 8.14 -8.49 -9.29
N PHE A 76 8.96 -7.54 -8.81
CA PHE A 76 8.49 -6.49 -7.90
C PHE A 76 7.33 -5.69 -8.50
N ILE A 77 7.43 -5.27 -9.77
CA ILE A 77 6.34 -4.52 -10.43
C ILE A 77 5.07 -5.38 -10.45
N ARG A 78 5.15 -6.62 -10.90
CA ARG A 78 3.99 -7.52 -10.98
C ARG A 78 3.32 -7.72 -9.61
N GLU A 79 4.11 -8.10 -8.61
CA GLU A 79 3.60 -8.34 -7.25
C GLU A 79 3.03 -7.07 -6.61
N GLN A 80 3.62 -5.89 -6.88
CA GLN A 80 3.08 -4.63 -6.37
C GLN A 80 1.74 -4.30 -7.03
N LEU A 81 1.62 -4.48 -8.34
CA LEU A 81 0.37 -4.24 -9.06
C LEU A 81 -0.74 -5.20 -8.62
N GLU A 82 -0.42 -6.47 -8.38
CA GLU A 82 -1.36 -7.45 -7.83
C GLU A 82 -1.87 -7.03 -6.44
N ARG A 83 -0.97 -6.52 -5.57
CA ARG A 83 -1.34 -5.95 -4.25
C ARG A 83 -2.26 -4.73 -4.36
N GLU A 84 -2.07 -3.91 -5.39
CA GLU A 84 -2.91 -2.74 -5.66
C GLU A 84 -4.25 -3.12 -6.35
N GLY A 85 -4.48 -4.40 -6.62
CA GLY A 85 -5.69 -4.87 -7.29
C GLY A 85 -5.74 -4.62 -8.79
N VAL A 86 -4.58 -4.37 -9.43
CA VAL A 86 -4.45 -4.24 -10.87
C VAL A 86 -4.35 -5.62 -11.51
N GLU A 87 -5.14 -5.90 -12.55
CA GLU A 87 -5.04 -7.14 -13.33
C GLU A 87 -3.73 -7.17 -14.12
N THR A 88 -2.92 -8.21 -13.92
CA THR A 88 -1.55 -8.34 -14.45
C THR A 88 -1.42 -9.28 -15.65
N LYS A 89 -2.52 -9.83 -16.18
CA LYS A 89 -2.51 -10.73 -17.35
C LYS A 89 -1.92 -10.10 -18.61
N GLY A 90 -2.00 -8.77 -18.73
CA GLY A 90 -1.40 -8.02 -19.83
C GLY A 90 0.08 -7.74 -19.67
N ILE A 91 0.71 -8.16 -18.57
CA ILE A 91 2.14 -7.94 -18.35
C ILE A 91 2.94 -9.08 -18.95
N VAL A 92 3.68 -8.81 -20.00
CA VAL A 92 4.56 -9.78 -20.66
C VAL A 92 5.92 -9.81 -19.95
N THR A 93 6.46 -11.00 -19.72
CA THR A 93 7.82 -11.16 -19.17
C THR A 93 8.83 -11.25 -20.30
N ASP A 94 9.73 -10.27 -20.38
CA ASP A 94 10.85 -10.28 -21.32
C ASP A 94 11.99 -11.14 -20.76
N PRO A 95 12.46 -12.17 -21.48
CA PRO A 95 13.51 -13.05 -20.99
C PRO A 95 14.91 -12.47 -21.07
N GLU A 96 15.12 -11.44 -21.91
CA GLU A 96 16.44 -10.93 -22.28
C GLU A 96 16.70 -9.52 -21.72
N ARG A 97 15.66 -8.68 -21.64
CA ARG A 97 15.79 -7.28 -21.25
C ARG A 97 15.51 -7.08 -19.77
N LEU A 98 16.21 -6.11 -19.19
CA LEU A 98 15.96 -5.67 -17.81
C LEU A 98 14.75 -4.75 -17.75
N THR A 99 14.14 -4.71 -16.58
CA THR A 99 13.13 -3.73 -16.21
C THR A 99 13.74 -2.33 -16.19
N ALA A 100 13.02 -1.33 -16.69
CA ALA A 100 13.46 0.05 -16.65
C ALA A 100 13.58 0.58 -15.22
N LEU A 101 14.55 1.50 -15.02
CA LEU A 101 14.71 2.26 -13.78
C LEU A 101 14.59 3.76 -14.07
N ALA A 102 14.01 4.48 -13.12
CA ALA A 102 14.10 5.93 -13.03
C ALA A 102 14.66 6.31 -11.65
N ILE A 103 15.63 7.22 -11.63
CA ILE A 103 16.25 7.70 -10.40
C ILE A 103 16.03 9.19 -10.32
N LEU A 104 15.55 9.66 -9.18
CA LEU A 104 15.16 11.05 -9.03
C LEU A 104 15.39 11.57 -7.61
N SER A 105 15.54 12.89 -7.51
CA SER A 105 15.61 13.61 -6.25
C SER A 105 14.72 14.85 -6.28
N VAL A 106 14.45 15.39 -5.12
CA VAL A 106 13.85 16.71 -4.92
C VAL A 106 14.96 17.63 -4.43
N GLU A 107 15.57 18.39 -5.33
CA GLU A 107 16.66 19.30 -5.01
C GLU A 107 16.15 20.64 -4.47
N SER A 108 15.05 21.13 -5.03
CA SER A 108 14.33 22.33 -4.56
C SER A 108 12.85 22.24 -4.97
N ASP A 109 12.08 23.26 -4.63
CA ASP A 109 10.70 23.44 -5.09
C ASP A 109 10.55 23.68 -6.60
N HIS A 110 11.67 23.88 -7.32
CA HIS A 110 11.73 24.12 -8.75
C HIS A 110 12.68 23.16 -9.51
N SER A 111 13.44 22.32 -8.80
CA SER A 111 14.43 21.41 -9.38
C SER A 111 14.17 19.96 -8.93
N PHE A 112 13.85 19.11 -9.89
CA PHE A 112 13.50 17.69 -9.69
C PHE A 112 14.34 16.82 -10.63
N PRO A 113 15.67 16.70 -10.42
CA PRO A 113 16.54 15.91 -11.27
C PRO A 113 16.01 14.50 -11.47
N LEU A 114 15.95 14.08 -12.75
CA LEU A 114 15.35 12.81 -13.15
C LEU A 114 16.23 12.14 -14.21
N LEU A 115 16.73 10.97 -13.87
CA LEU A 115 17.58 10.18 -14.74
C LEU A 115 16.88 8.87 -15.12
N PHE A 116 16.77 8.61 -16.44
CA PHE A 116 16.17 7.41 -16.97
C PHE A 116 17.21 6.38 -17.40
N TYR A 117 17.25 5.22 -16.75
CA TYR A 117 17.95 4.03 -17.20
C TYR A 117 16.99 3.18 -18.03
N ARG A 118 16.78 3.58 -19.30
CA ARG A 118 15.75 3.00 -20.16
C ARG A 118 16.25 2.51 -21.52
N ASP A 119 17.56 2.46 -21.72
CA ASP A 119 18.12 1.96 -22.97
C ASP A 119 17.86 0.47 -23.11
N ASN A 120 17.18 0.09 -24.21
CA ASN A 120 16.85 -1.31 -24.49
C ASN A 120 16.17 -2.07 -23.34
N CYS A 121 15.36 -1.38 -22.53
CA CYS A 121 14.62 -2.01 -21.43
C CYS A 121 13.36 -2.76 -21.91
N ALA A 122 12.80 -3.60 -21.05
CA ALA A 122 11.71 -4.51 -21.40
C ALA A 122 10.46 -3.78 -21.91
N ASP A 123 9.97 -2.75 -21.23
CA ASP A 123 8.74 -2.03 -21.62
C ASP A 123 8.89 -1.26 -22.93
N SER A 124 10.11 -0.85 -23.28
CA SER A 124 10.40 -0.20 -24.56
C SER A 124 10.42 -1.17 -25.75
N ALA A 125 10.31 -2.47 -25.48
CA ALA A 125 10.21 -3.52 -26.49
C ALA A 125 8.78 -4.05 -26.70
N LEU A 126 7.77 -3.41 -26.07
CA LEU A 126 6.36 -3.75 -26.31
C LEU A 126 6.04 -3.66 -27.81
N CYS A 127 5.40 -4.69 -28.34
CA CYS A 127 5.11 -4.80 -29.77
C CYS A 127 3.68 -5.33 -30.03
N GLU A 128 3.27 -5.38 -31.30
CA GLU A 128 1.93 -5.83 -31.69
C GLU A 128 1.59 -7.25 -31.24
N ASP A 129 2.58 -8.15 -31.17
CA ASP A 129 2.37 -9.53 -30.74
C ASP A 129 1.97 -9.64 -29.26
N ASP A 130 2.29 -8.64 -28.45
CA ASP A 130 1.91 -8.58 -27.04
C ASP A 130 0.45 -8.14 -26.85
N VAL A 131 -0.18 -7.58 -27.89
CA VAL A 131 -1.54 -7.06 -27.84
C VAL A 131 -2.54 -8.14 -28.19
N SER A 132 -3.07 -8.81 -27.17
CA SER A 132 -4.13 -9.81 -27.32
C SER A 132 -5.47 -9.14 -27.60
N GLU A 133 -6.18 -9.58 -28.66
CA GLU A 133 -7.51 -9.08 -28.96
C GLU A 133 -8.51 -9.33 -27.84
N ASP A 134 -8.53 -10.54 -27.29
CA ASP A 134 -9.46 -10.91 -26.20
C ASP A 134 -9.22 -10.07 -24.95
N PHE A 135 -7.95 -9.75 -24.66
CA PHE A 135 -7.61 -8.89 -23.54
C PHE A 135 -8.11 -7.46 -23.76
N ILE A 136 -7.86 -6.85 -24.92
CA ILE A 136 -8.37 -5.51 -25.22
C ILE A 136 -9.90 -5.47 -25.23
N ARG A 137 -10.57 -6.48 -25.80
CA ARG A 137 -12.03 -6.61 -25.83
C ARG A 137 -12.66 -6.70 -24.45
N SER A 138 -11.91 -7.14 -23.45
CA SER A 138 -12.38 -7.29 -22.07
C SER A 138 -12.59 -5.97 -21.32
N ALA A 139 -12.11 -4.83 -21.87
CA ALA A 139 -12.16 -3.53 -21.19
C ALA A 139 -13.20 -2.58 -21.81
N ARG A 140 -13.74 -1.69 -20.99
CA ARG A 140 -14.63 -0.59 -21.40
C ARG A 140 -13.86 0.55 -22.03
N ALA A 141 -12.58 0.74 -21.62
CA ALA A 141 -11.68 1.76 -22.17
C ALA A 141 -10.24 1.25 -22.26
N VAL A 142 -9.49 1.80 -23.20
CA VAL A 142 -8.03 1.69 -23.26
C VAL A 142 -7.41 3.07 -23.13
N LEU A 143 -6.30 3.16 -22.38
CA LEU A 143 -5.52 4.38 -22.27
C LEU A 143 -4.16 4.17 -22.94
N VAL A 144 -3.83 5.07 -23.85
CA VAL A 144 -2.55 5.15 -24.55
C VAL A 144 -1.82 6.43 -24.16
N THR A 145 -0.49 6.42 -24.25
CA THR A 145 0.35 7.56 -23.84
C THR A 145 1.23 8.05 -24.98
N GLY A 146 1.39 9.37 -25.07
CA GLY A 146 2.14 10.02 -26.15
C GLY A 146 3.60 9.58 -26.23
N THR A 147 4.26 9.39 -25.09
CA THR A 147 5.66 8.92 -25.07
C THR A 147 5.82 7.53 -25.71
N HIS A 148 4.84 6.66 -25.62
CA HIS A 148 4.93 5.29 -26.16
C HIS A 148 4.72 5.22 -27.68
N PHE A 149 4.37 6.34 -28.33
CA PHE A 149 4.39 6.50 -29.79
C PHE A 149 5.78 6.82 -30.36
N ALA A 150 6.80 7.02 -29.49
CA ALA A 150 8.13 7.45 -29.92
C ALA A 150 8.92 6.41 -30.72
N LYS A 151 8.62 5.10 -30.57
CA LYS A 151 9.30 4.02 -31.28
C LYS A 151 8.33 3.26 -32.19
N PRO A 152 8.75 2.81 -33.40
CA PRO A 152 7.84 2.19 -34.37
C PRO A 152 7.06 0.99 -33.83
N HIS A 153 7.70 0.10 -33.04
CA HIS A 153 7.04 -1.11 -32.54
C HIS A 153 6.07 -0.82 -31.37
N THR A 154 6.37 0.15 -30.50
CA THR A 154 5.45 0.55 -29.44
C THR A 154 4.29 1.40 -29.99
N ASP A 155 4.54 2.21 -31.03
CA ASP A 155 3.50 2.91 -31.80
C ASP A 155 2.53 1.89 -32.44
N ALA A 156 3.06 0.89 -33.14
CA ALA A 156 2.24 -0.17 -33.75
C ALA A 156 1.38 -0.91 -32.72
N ALA A 157 1.96 -1.24 -31.55
CA ALA A 157 1.23 -1.89 -30.47
C ALA A 157 0.06 -1.04 -29.94
N GLN A 158 0.29 0.26 -29.68
CA GLN A 158 -0.78 1.17 -29.25
C GLN A 158 -1.87 1.32 -30.34
N ARG A 159 -1.48 1.47 -31.61
CA ARG A 159 -2.45 1.58 -32.72
C ARG A 159 -3.27 0.31 -32.89
N LYS A 160 -2.67 -0.87 -32.74
CA LYS A 160 -3.41 -2.15 -32.74
C LYS A 160 -4.44 -2.17 -31.60
N ALA A 161 -4.06 -1.76 -30.40
CA ALA A 161 -4.99 -1.70 -29.27
C ALA A 161 -6.13 -0.69 -29.49
N ILE A 162 -5.84 0.50 -30.02
CA ILE A 162 -6.84 1.51 -30.40
C ILE A 162 -7.84 0.92 -31.42
N ARG A 163 -7.35 0.29 -32.49
CA ARG A 163 -8.19 -0.32 -33.52
C ARG A 163 -9.13 -1.36 -32.93
N ILE A 164 -8.60 -2.30 -32.14
CA ILE A 164 -9.41 -3.35 -31.48
C ILE A 164 -10.43 -2.72 -30.52
N ALA A 165 -10.03 -1.71 -29.74
CA ALA A 165 -10.94 -1.03 -28.82
C ALA A 165 -12.13 -0.41 -29.58
N LYS A 166 -11.88 0.34 -30.65
CA LYS A 166 -12.93 0.98 -31.48
C LYS A 166 -13.85 -0.04 -32.14
N GLU A 167 -13.29 -1.12 -32.70
CA GLU A 167 -14.07 -2.20 -33.32
C GLU A 167 -15.03 -2.87 -32.33
N ASN A 168 -14.73 -2.78 -31.04
CA ASN A 168 -15.52 -3.38 -29.96
C ASN A 168 -16.28 -2.34 -29.10
N GLY A 169 -16.38 -1.11 -29.55
CA GLY A 169 -17.09 -0.03 -28.88
C GLY A 169 -16.48 0.41 -27.55
N ALA A 170 -15.23 0.05 -27.27
CA ALA A 170 -14.49 0.55 -26.12
C ALA A 170 -14.01 1.98 -26.36
N LYS A 171 -13.91 2.77 -25.29
CA LYS A 171 -13.42 4.13 -25.33
C LYS A 171 -11.91 4.18 -25.48
N VAL A 172 -11.39 5.19 -26.15
CA VAL A 172 -9.96 5.47 -26.29
C VAL A 172 -9.62 6.74 -25.52
N VAL A 173 -8.74 6.60 -24.54
CA VAL A 173 -8.20 7.69 -23.72
C VAL A 173 -6.77 7.97 -24.13
N PHE A 174 -6.43 9.21 -24.37
CA PHE A 174 -5.10 9.66 -24.73
C PHE A 174 -4.56 10.60 -23.64
N ASP A 175 -3.57 10.13 -22.87
CA ASP A 175 -2.71 11.01 -22.09
C ASP A 175 -1.54 11.44 -22.96
N ILE A 176 -1.42 12.74 -23.20
CA ILE A 176 -0.39 13.25 -24.09
C ILE A 176 1.01 12.93 -23.54
N ASP A 177 1.22 12.92 -22.20
CA ASP A 177 2.44 12.43 -21.53
C ASP A 177 3.71 12.62 -22.36
N TYR A 178 4.04 13.86 -22.66
CA TYR A 178 5.19 14.17 -23.52
C TYR A 178 6.49 14.21 -22.71
N ARG A 179 7.50 13.47 -23.17
CA ARG A 179 8.84 13.45 -22.60
C ARG A 179 9.87 13.59 -23.71
N PRO A 180 10.47 14.80 -23.90
CA PRO A 180 11.40 15.09 -24.99
C PRO A 180 12.58 14.11 -25.08
N ASN A 181 13.18 13.73 -23.95
CA ASN A 181 14.29 12.79 -23.92
C ASN A 181 13.92 11.39 -24.42
N LEU A 182 12.71 10.92 -24.15
CA LEU A 182 12.23 9.61 -24.63
C LEU A 182 11.86 9.63 -26.13
N TRP A 183 11.64 10.82 -26.70
CA TRP A 183 11.54 11.05 -28.13
C TRP A 183 12.89 11.28 -28.81
N GLY A 184 14.01 11.23 -28.05
CA GLY A 184 15.36 11.45 -28.56
C GLY A 184 15.69 12.91 -28.86
N LEU A 185 14.97 13.86 -28.25
CA LEU A 185 15.16 15.30 -28.43
C LEU A 185 16.06 15.92 -27.36
N ALA A 186 16.37 15.19 -26.30
CA ALA A 186 17.23 15.62 -25.19
C ALA A 186 18.09 14.47 -24.69
N GLY A 187 19.17 14.78 -23.97
CA GLY A 187 20.08 13.80 -23.38
C GLY A 187 19.50 13.11 -22.12
N HIS A 188 20.26 12.16 -21.58
CA HIS A 188 19.86 11.43 -20.37
C HIS A 188 19.82 12.32 -19.12
N ASP A 189 20.61 13.40 -19.10
CA ASP A 189 20.71 14.41 -18.04
C ASP A 189 19.55 15.42 -18.03
N ALA A 190 18.69 15.38 -19.03
CA ALA A 190 17.57 16.30 -19.24
C ALA A 190 16.20 15.61 -19.06
N GLY A 191 16.12 14.65 -18.14
CA GLY A 191 14.90 13.88 -17.86
C GLY A 191 13.76 14.71 -17.26
N ASP A 192 14.07 15.83 -16.66
CA ASP A 192 13.15 16.82 -16.10
C ASP A 192 12.60 17.82 -17.12
N ASN A 193 13.21 17.96 -18.31
CA ASN A 193 12.69 18.79 -19.38
C ASN A 193 11.29 18.34 -19.81
N ARG A 194 10.34 19.28 -19.75
CA ARG A 194 8.93 19.00 -20.03
C ARG A 194 8.52 19.36 -21.45
N TYR A 195 9.20 20.32 -22.08
CA TYR A 195 8.84 20.80 -23.38
C TYR A 195 10.05 21.11 -24.25
N ILE A 196 10.09 20.51 -25.44
CA ILE A 196 10.94 20.87 -26.56
C ILE A 196 10.05 20.80 -27.81
N ALA A 197 9.86 21.92 -28.49
CA ALA A 197 9.05 21.96 -29.70
C ALA A 197 9.62 21.03 -30.78
N SER A 198 8.74 20.31 -31.49
CA SER A 198 9.14 19.41 -32.57
C SER A 198 7.98 19.16 -33.52
N ASP A 199 8.08 19.69 -34.73
CA ASP A 199 7.08 19.51 -35.78
C ASP A 199 6.84 18.03 -36.13
N LYS A 200 7.92 17.23 -36.06
CA LYS A 200 7.86 15.78 -36.28
C LYS A 200 7.00 15.07 -35.23
N VAL A 201 7.20 15.40 -33.95
CA VAL A 201 6.40 14.82 -32.87
C VAL A 201 4.95 15.29 -32.98
N SER A 202 4.75 16.58 -33.18
CA SER A 202 3.40 17.15 -33.35
C SER A 202 2.64 16.52 -34.49
N ALA A 203 3.27 16.39 -35.69
CA ALA A 203 2.66 15.73 -36.83
C ALA A 203 2.31 14.26 -36.52
N HIS A 204 3.15 13.56 -35.79
CA HIS A 204 2.91 12.17 -35.40
C HIS A 204 1.75 12.05 -34.41
N LEU A 205 1.73 12.85 -33.33
CA LEU A 205 0.67 12.81 -32.32
C LEU A 205 -0.70 13.22 -32.90
N ARG A 206 -0.76 14.17 -33.83
CA ARG A 206 -2.02 14.52 -34.49
C ARG A 206 -2.70 13.35 -35.20
N THR A 207 -1.95 12.35 -35.66
CA THR A 207 -2.53 11.15 -36.29
C THR A 207 -3.36 10.29 -35.37
N VAL A 208 -3.25 10.47 -34.04
CA VAL A 208 -3.97 9.69 -33.02
C VAL A 208 -5.26 10.38 -32.59
N LEU A 209 -5.33 11.72 -32.71
CA LEU A 209 -6.40 12.53 -32.09
C LEU A 209 -7.82 12.14 -32.55
N ALA A 210 -7.99 11.78 -33.85
CA ALA A 210 -9.29 11.42 -34.42
C ALA A 210 -9.88 10.14 -33.83
N ASP A 211 -9.06 9.29 -33.24
CA ASP A 211 -9.45 8.01 -32.66
C ASP A 211 -9.83 8.10 -31.18
N CYS A 212 -9.59 9.25 -30.53
CA CYS A 212 -9.76 9.44 -29.10
C CYS A 212 -11.19 9.85 -28.73
N ASP A 213 -11.65 9.38 -27.56
CA ASP A 213 -12.86 9.84 -26.87
C ASP A 213 -12.54 10.82 -25.74
N LEU A 214 -11.33 10.76 -25.17
CA LEU A 214 -10.82 11.65 -24.13
C LEU A 214 -9.35 11.97 -24.41
N ILE A 215 -9.00 13.26 -24.40
CA ILE A 215 -7.61 13.75 -24.56
C ILE A 215 -7.27 14.61 -23.34
N VAL A 216 -6.16 14.30 -22.68
CA VAL A 216 -5.74 14.98 -21.45
C VAL A 216 -4.28 15.42 -21.59
N GLY A 217 -3.99 16.67 -21.24
CA GLY A 217 -2.62 17.20 -21.26
C GLY A 217 -2.45 18.47 -20.43
N THR A 218 -1.20 18.82 -20.13
CA THR A 218 -0.81 20.14 -19.64
C THR A 218 -0.84 21.17 -20.78
N GLU A 219 -0.62 22.43 -20.46
CA GLU A 219 -0.52 23.48 -21.49
C GLU A 219 0.59 23.15 -22.50
N GLU A 220 1.77 22.75 -22.06
CA GLU A 220 2.89 22.35 -22.91
C GLU A 220 2.59 21.09 -23.73
N GLU A 221 1.89 20.13 -23.13
CA GLU A 221 1.50 18.89 -23.81
C GLU A 221 0.44 19.16 -24.91
N VAL A 222 -0.46 20.10 -24.67
CA VAL A 222 -1.44 20.55 -25.70
C VAL A 222 -0.74 21.26 -26.85
N LEU A 223 0.24 22.12 -26.59
CA LEU A 223 1.06 22.78 -27.61
C LEU A 223 1.80 21.75 -28.48
N ILE A 224 2.45 20.75 -27.87
CA ILE A 224 3.15 19.72 -28.67
C ILE A 224 2.20 18.82 -29.47
N ALA A 225 1.05 18.44 -28.90
CA ALA A 225 0.08 17.61 -29.62
C ALA A 225 -0.56 18.32 -30.82
N SER A 226 -0.69 19.63 -30.76
CA SER A 226 -1.23 20.45 -31.88
C SER A 226 -0.17 20.90 -32.87
N GLY A 227 1.02 21.25 -32.36
CA GLY A 227 2.09 21.91 -33.12
C GLY A 227 1.93 23.44 -33.19
N ASP A 228 0.99 24.02 -32.45
CA ASP A 228 0.80 25.47 -32.34
C ASP A 228 1.62 26.04 -31.15
N SER A 229 1.94 27.30 -31.20
CA SER A 229 2.64 28.04 -30.14
C SER A 229 1.71 28.86 -29.24
N ASP A 230 0.44 29.01 -29.63
CA ASP A 230 -0.62 29.66 -28.87
C ASP A 230 -1.60 28.61 -28.34
N LEU A 231 -1.92 28.69 -27.04
CA LEU A 231 -2.70 27.68 -26.38
C LEU A 231 -4.15 27.56 -26.87
N LEU A 232 -4.77 28.71 -27.18
CA LEU A 232 -6.12 28.71 -27.73
C LEU A 232 -6.16 28.15 -29.15
N ALA A 233 -5.19 28.53 -30.01
CA ALA A 233 -5.01 27.95 -31.33
C ALA A 233 -4.77 26.44 -31.23
N ALA A 234 -3.93 26.01 -30.32
CA ALA A 234 -3.64 24.59 -30.03
C ALA A 234 -4.91 23.80 -29.71
N LEU A 235 -5.74 24.28 -28.79
CA LEU A 235 -7.02 23.64 -28.45
C LEU A 235 -7.97 23.58 -29.66
N LYS A 236 -8.06 24.64 -30.45
CA LYS A 236 -8.85 24.66 -31.69
C LYS A 236 -8.35 23.67 -32.72
N THR A 237 -7.01 23.54 -32.85
CA THR A 237 -6.39 22.55 -33.74
C THR A 237 -6.71 21.12 -33.27
N ILE A 238 -6.62 20.82 -31.97
CA ILE A 238 -7.01 19.51 -31.44
C ILE A 238 -8.50 19.26 -31.70
N ARG A 239 -9.38 20.23 -31.42
CA ARG A 239 -10.83 20.13 -31.67
C ARG A 239 -11.16 19.90 -33.15
N ALA A 240 -10.46 20.55 -34.07
CA ALA A 240 -10.65 20.34 -35.52
C ALA A 240 -10.30 18.90 -35.94
N ASN A 241 -9.41 18.23 -35.24
CA ASN A 241 -8.97 16.85 -35.50
C ASN A 241 -9.67 15.79 -34.64
N SER A 242 -10.44 16.18 -33.59
CA SER A 242 -11.06 15.24 -32.67
C SER A 242 -12.37 15.75 -32.09
N LYS A 243 -13.31 14.83 -31.89
CA LYS A 243 -14.56 15.06 -31.15
C LYS A 243 -14.45 14.69 -29.67
N ALA A 244 -13.27 14.31 -29.20
CA ALA A 244 -13.03 13.89 -27.84
C ALA A 244 -13.35 14.99 -26.82
N THR A 245 -13.70 14.61 -25.59
CA THR A 245 -13.59 15.51 -24.45
C THR A 245 -12.12 15.89 -24.27
N ILE A 246 -11.81 17.20 -24.20
CA ILE A 246 -10.43 17.70 -23.99
C ILE A 246 -10.31 18.20 -22.57
N VAL A 247 -9.28 17.77 -21.84
CA VAL A 247 -8.98 18.20 -20.47
C VAL A 247 -7.62 18.87 -20.43
N LEU A 248 -7.63 20.17 -20.19
CA LEU A 248 -6.45 21.00 -20.06
C LEU A 248 -6.04 21.09 -18.58
N LYS A 249 -4.91 20.47 -18.20
CA LYS A 249 -4.31 20.57 -16.86
C LYS A 249 -3.54 21.89 -16.73
N ARG A 250 -3.81 22.67 -15.66
CA ARG A 250 -3.21 24.00 -15.43
C ARG A 250 -2.51 24.10 -14.07
N GLY A 251 -1.99 22.99 -13.57
CA GLY A 251 -1.27 22.92 -12.30
C GLY A 251 -2.09 23.46 -11.12
N PRO A 252 -1.57 24.44 -10.37
CA PRO A 252 -2.28 25.00 -9.20
C PRO A 252 -3.62 25.66 -9.52
N MET A 253 -3.83 26.10 -10.77
CA MET A 253 -5.11 26.68 -11.22
C MET A 253 -6.19 25.62 -11.46
N GLY A 254 -5.83 24.32 -11.41
CA GLY A 254 -6.75 23.22 -11.63
C GLY A 254 -6.80 22.78 -13.09
N CYS A 255 -8.00 22.71 -13.69
CA CYS A 255 -8.17 22.26 -15.08
C CYS A 255 -9.38 22.91 -15.75
N ILE A 256 -9.43 22.81 -17.07
CA ILE A 256 -10.62 23.16 -17.85
C ILE A 256 -11.00 21.97 -18.73
N VAL A 257 -12.27 21.62 -18.77
CA VAL A 257 -12.82 20.54 -19.58
C VAL A 257 -13.68 21.11 -20.70
N TYR A 258 -13.36 20.73 -21.93
CA TYR A 258 -14.09 21.13 -23.13
C TYR A 258 -14.76 19.89 -23.74
N ASP A 259 -16.07 19.89 -23.73
CA ASP A 259 -16.88 18.78 -24.28
C ASP A 259 -17.58 19.14 -25.60
N GLY A 260 -17.38 20.36 -26.06
CA GLY A 260 -17.92 20.91 -27.30
C GLY A 260 -16.92 21.77 -28.04
N ASP A 261 -17.41 22.72 -28.83
CA ASP A 261 -16.58 23.67 -29.59
C ASP A 261 -15.72 24.53 -28.66
N ILE A 262 -14.54 24.93 -29.12
CA ILE A 262 -13.64 25.82 -28.40
C ILE A 262 -13.96 27.25 -28.80
N SER A 263 -14.41 28.06 -27.84
CA SER A 263 -14.69 29.50 -28.05
C SER A 263 -13.40 30.33 -28.13
N ASP A 264 -13.53 31.63 -28.28
CA ASP A 264 -12.39 32.56 -28.26
C ASP A 264 -11.91 32.90 -26.85
N ASN A 265 -12.57 32.35 -25.83
CA ASN A 265 -12.19 32.51 -24.43
C ASN A 265 -11.88 31.16 -23.80
N LEU A 266 -10.65 31.03 -23.28
CA LEU A 266 -10.16 29.79 -22.67
C LEU A 266 -11.03 29.34 -21.47
N GLU A 267 -11.61 30.28 -20.73
CA GLU A 267 -12.38 30.01 -19.50
C GLU A 267 -13.84 29.58 -19.78
N ASP A 268 -14.28 29.51 -21.02
CA ASP A 268 -15.66 29.10 -21.38
C ASP A 268 -15.91 27.59 -21.26
N GLY A 269 -14.89 26.80 -20.94
CA GLY A 269 -15.02 25.38 -20.59
C GLY A 269 -15.52 25.17 -19.16
N ILE A 270 -15.68 23.89 -18.77
CA ILE A 270 -16.04 23.52 -17.39
C ILE A 270 -14.77 23.63 -16.54
N VAL A 271 -14.72 24.63 -15.66
CA VAL A 271 -13.57 24.90 -14.80
C VAL A 271 -13.60 24.01 -13.55
N GLY A 272 -12.57 23.18 -13.39
CA GLY A 272 -12.26 22.45 -12.17
C GLY A 272 -11.21 23.22 -11.36
N LYS A 273 -11.59 23.73 -10.19
CA LYS A 273 -10.67 24.51 -9.32
C LYS A 273 -9.59 23.61 -8.72
N GLY A 274 -8.36 24.13 -8.64
CA GLY A 274 -7.25 23.51 -7.92
C GLY A 274 -7.42 23.60 -6.40
N PHE A 275 -6.61 22.84 -5.67
CA PHE A 275 -6.54 22.87 -4.21
C PHE A 275 -5.27 23.64 -3.79
N PRO A 276 -5.37 24.54 -2.77
CA PRO A 276 -4.23 25.34 -2.30
C PRO A 276 -3.30 24.52 -1.40
N ILE A 277 -2.57 23.57 -2.00
CA ILE A 277 -1.70 22.60 -1.32
C ILE A 277 -0.23 23.00 -1.48
N GLU A 278 0.60 22.71 -0.46
CA GLU A 278 2.06 22.83 -0.53
C GLU A 278 2.63 21.75 -1.48
N VAL A 279 3.35 22.19 -2.49
CA VAL A 279 4.02 21.30 -3.44
C VAL A 279 5.31 20.77 -2.82
N TYR A 280 5.44 19.46 -2.74
CA TYR A 280 6.63 18.77 -2.25
C TYR A 280 7.36 18.03 -3.37
N ASN A 281 6.62 17.42 -4.29
CA ASN A 281 7.12 16.77 -5.49
C ASN A 281 6.08 16.89 -6.61
N VAL A 282 6.48 17.36 -7.78
CA VAL A 282 5.56 17.51 -8.93
C VAL A 282 5.41 16.24 -9.75
N LEU A 283 6.28 15.25 -9.55
CA LEU A 283 6.28 14.01 -10.34
C LEU A 283 5.07 13.14 -9.98
N GLY A 284 4.37 12.66 -11.01
CA GLY A 284 3.17 11.83 -10.84
C GLY A 284 1.87 12.59 -10.60
N ALA A 285 1.91 13.93 -10.47
CA ALA A 285 0.70 14.74 -10.32
C ALA A 285 -0.29 14.53 -11.48
N GLY A 286 0.23 14.45 -12.72
CA GLY A 286 -0.56 14.19 -13.92
C GLY A 286 -1.23 12.82 -13.88
N ASP A 287 -0.51 11.79 -13.44
CA ASP A 287 -1.00 10.41 -13.37
C ASP A 287 -2.12 10.29 -12.30
N ALA A 288 -1.93 10.93 -11.15
CA ALA A 288 -2.93 11.00 -10.10
C ALA A 288 -4.18 11.78 -10.55
N PHE A 289 -3.98 12.92 -11.22
CA PHE A 289 -5.06 13.70 -11.82
C PHE A 289 -5.86 12.85 -12.81
N MET A 290 -5.18 12.18 -13.75
CA MET A 290 -5.82 11.29 -14.74
C MET A 290 -6.62 10.19 -14.04
N SER A 291 -6.09 9.60 -12.97
CA SER A 291 -6.80 8.56 -12.21
C SER A 291 -8.12 9.06 -11.63
N GLY A 292 -8.11 10.26 -11.03
CA GLY A 292 -9.30 10.90 -10.48
C GLY A 292 -10.32 11.27 -11.57
N PHE A 293 -9.86 11.80 -12.70
CA PHE A 293 -10.74 12.14 -13.81
C PHE A 293 -11.42 10.90 -14.41
N LEU A 294 -10.65 9.85 -14.68
CA LEU A 294 -11.14 8.59 -15.23
C LEU A 294 -12.15 7.90 -14.31
N ARG A 295 -11.97 8.00 -12.99
CA ARG A 295 -12.95 7.46 -12.03
C ARG A 295 -14.34 8.04 -12.27
N GLY A 296 -14.44 9.34 -12.47
CA GLY A 296 -15.72 10.01 -12.75
C GLY A 296 -16.19 9.75 -14.19
N TRP A 297 -15.35 10.00 -15.15
CA TRP A 297 -15.69 9.92 -16.57
C TRP A 297 -16.19 8.52 -16.99
N LEU A 298 -15.52 7.44 -16.53
CA LEU A 298 -15.93 6.06 -16.82
C LEU A 298 -17.19 5.63 -16.06
N ARG A 299 -17.55 6.32 -14.99
CA ARG A 299 -18.80 6.09 -14.24
C ARG A 299 -19.95 6.96 -14.71
N GLY A 300 -19.71 7.86 -15.68
CA GLY A 300 -20.73 8.77 -16.21
C GLY A 300 -21.07 9.94 -15.29
N GLU A 301 -20.17 10.27 -14.39
CA GLU A 301 -20.32 11.45 -13.52
C GLU A 301 -20.20 12.75 -14.32
N PRO A 302 -20.80 13.85 -13.86
CA PRO A 302 -20.60 15.15 -14.46
C PRO A 302 -19.13 15.53 -14.57
N HIS A 303 -18.73 16.22 -15.64
CA HIS A 303 -17.35 16.64 -15.84
C HIS A 303 -16.80 17.51 -14.69
N ALA A 304 -17.64 18.36 -14.09
CA ALA A 304 -17.26 19.16 -12.92
C ALA A 304 -16.88 18.27 -11.71
N THR A 305 -17.61 17.18 -11.47
CA THR A 305 -17.31 16.19 -10.43
C THR A 305 -16.00 15.46 -10.75
N SER A 306 -15.84 14.99 -12.00
CA SER A 306 -14.62 14.33 -12.45
C SER A 306 -13.40 15.23 -12.33
N ALA A 307 -13.53 16.52 -12.67
CA ALA A 307 -12.48 17.52 -12.51
C ALA A 307 -12.12 17.78 -11.03
N THR A 308 -13.11 17.81 -10.13
CA THR A 308 -12.88 17.96 -8.69
C THR A 308 -12.07 16.77 -8.14
N TRP A 309 -12.44 15.53 -8.49
CA TRP A 309 -11.71 14.33 -8.05
C TRP A 309 -10.30 14.28 -8.64
N ALA A 310 -10.15 14.68 -9.89
CA ALA A 310 -8.86 14.78 -10.57
C ALA A 310 -7.91 15.74 -9.85
N ASN A 311 -8.37 16.97 -9.59
CA ASN A 311 -7.58 17.99 -8.90
C ASN A 311 -7.24 17.58 -7.46
N ALA A 312 -8.15 16.93 -6.73
CA ALA A 312 -7.90 16.41 -5.41
C ALA A 312 -6.83 15.29 -5.44
N CYS A 313 -6.90 14.35 -6.38
CA CYS A 313 -5.88 13.31 -6.53
C CYS A 313 -4.51 13.91 -6.88
N GLY A 314 -4.46 14.92 -7.75
CA GLY A 314 -3.23 15.68 -8.05
C GLY A 314 -2.66 16.37 -6.81
N ALA A 315 -3.52 16.96 -5.97
CA ALA A 315 -3.13 17.61 -4.71
C ALA A 315 -2.48 16.62 -3.72
N PHE A 316 -3.00 15.40 -3.61
CA PHE A 316 -2.36 14.34 -2.83
C PHE A 316 -0.96 14.01 -3.35
N ALA A 317 -0.83 13.77 -4.64
CA ALA A 317 0.44 13.40 -5.25
C ALA A 317 1.52 14.48 -5.04
N VAL A 318 1.19 15.76 -5.30
CA VAL A 318 2.19 16.85 -5.14
C VAL A 318 2.58 17.11 -3.70
N SER A 319 1.76 16.73 -2.73
CA SER A 319 1.99 16.94 -1.30
C SER A 319 2.93 15.89 -0.69
N ARG A 320 3.28 14.82 -1.40
CA ARG A 320 4.01 13.64 -0.93
C ARG A 320 5.23 13.35 -1.80
N LEU A 321 6.08 12.40 -1.39
CA LEU A 321 7.36 12.13 -2.06
C LEU A 321 7.22 11.24 -3.29
N LEU A 322 6.47 10.15 -3.17
CA LEU A 322 6.36 9.12 -4.22
C LEU A 322 5.23 9.46 -5.21
N CYS A 323 5.09 8.66 -6.27
CA CYS A 323 3.98 8.80 -7.23
C CYS A 323 2.85 7.80 -6.94
N ALA A 324 2.89 6.60 -7.53
CA ALA A 324 1.81 5.61 -7.40
C ALA A 324 1.40 5.31 -5.94
N PRO A 325 2.33 5.15 -4.97
CA PRO A 325 1.95 4.91 -3.58
C PRO A 325 1.22 6.06 -2.90
N GLU A 326 1.30 7.27 -3.46
CA GLU A 326 0.74 8.47 -2.86
C GLU A 326 -0.61 8.88 -3.45
N ILE A 327 -1.04 8.23 -4.52
CA ILE A 327 -2.39 8.42 -5.07
C ILE A 327 -3.40 7.91 -4.03
N PRO A 328 -4.44 8.69 -3.69
CA PRO A 328 -5.37 8.32 -2.64
C PRO A 328 -6.19 7.09 -3.01
N THR A 329 -6.63 6.35 -2.00
CA THR A 329 -7.74 5.41 -2.17
C THR A 329 -9.07 6.16 -2.26
N TRP A 330 -10.12 5.46 -2.70
CA TRP A 330 -11.46 6.07 -2.73
C TRP A 330 -11.90 6.57 -1.36
N THR A 331 -11.66 5.79 -0.32
CA THR A 331 -11.97 6.17 1.07
C THR A 331 -11.22 7.43 1.50
N GLU A 332 -9.93 7.52 1.17
CA GLU A 332 -9.12 8.70 1.50
C GLU A 332 -9.58 9.94 0.73
N LEU A 333 -9.87 9.80 -0.57
CA LEU A 333 -10.38 10.89 -1.39
C LEU A 333 -11.69 11.44 -0.84
N GLN A 334 -12.66 10.57 -0.50
CA GLN A 334 -13.93 10.99 0.09
C GLN A 334 -13.72 11.67 1.43
N PHE A 335 -12.89 11.08 2.30
CA PHE A 335 -12.55 11.68 3.59
C PHE A 335 -12.04 13.12 3.44
N PHE A 336 -11.12 13.35 2.51
CA PHE A 336 -10.57 14.68 2.25
C PHE A 336 -11.62 15.65 1.69
N LEU A 337 -12.45 15.21 0.75
CA LEU A 337 -13.48 16.06 0.15
C LEU A 337 -14.57 16.46 1.16
N GLU A 338 -14.88 15.60 2.13
CA GLU A 338 -15.88 15.84 3.17
C GLU A 338 -15.34 16.70 4.33
N ASN A 339 -14.09 16.48 4.74
CA ASN A 339 -13.52 17.09 5.94
C ASN A 339 -12.53 18.22 5.66
N GLY A 340 -11.96 18.26 4.45
CA GLY A 340 -10.84 19.14 4.12
C GLY A 340 -9.56 18.77 4.86
N SER A 341 -8.62 19.71 4.91
CA SER A 341 -7.42 19.66 5.75
C SER A 341 -7.09 21.03 6.29
N LYS A 342 -6.64 21.11 7.54
CA LYS A 342 -6.08 22.34 8.12
C LYS A 342 -4.63 22.57 7.66
N GLU A 343 -3.98 21.53 7.18
CA GLU A 343 -2.59 21.54 6.72
C GLU A 343 -2.55 21.74 5.21
N LYS A 344 -1.77 22.72 4.74
CA LYS A 344 -1.46 22.84 3.29
C LYS A 344 -0.60 21.68 2.83
N ALA A 345 0.28 21.18 3.68
CA ALA A 345 1.09 19.99 3.44
C ALA A 345 0.32 18.75 3.90
N LEU A 346 -0.46 18.11 3.01
CA LEU A 346 -1.29 16.94 3.38
C LEU A 346 -0.48 15.81 4.04
N ARG A 347 0.81 15.70 3.73
CA ARG A 347 1.74 14.75 4.40
C ARG A 347 1.91 15.01 5.90
N LYS A 348 1.46 16.16 6.44
CA LYS A 348 1.50 16.52 7.86
C LYS A 348 0.14 16.35 8.56
N ASP A 349 -0.92 16.12 7.80
CA ASP A 349 -2.26 15.87 8.37
C ASP A 349 -2.36 14.45 8.90
N GLU A 350 -2.38 14.30 10.22
CA GLU A 350 -2.38 12.98 10.88
C GLU A 350 -3.62 12.15 10.54
N ALA A 351 -4.80 12.79 10.39
CA ALA A 351 -6.04 12.08 10.09
C ALA A 351 -6.03 11.53 8.66
N ILE A 352 -5.64 12.35 7.68
CA ILE A 352 -5.49 11.95 6.28
C ILE A 352 -4.44 10.85 6.16
N ASN A 353 -3.27 11.01 6.81
CA ASN A 353 -2.20 10.01 6.76
C ASN A 353 -2.60 8.68 7.42
N HIS A 354 -3.42 8.73 8.47
CA HIS A 354 -3.97 7.50 9.05
C HIS A 354 -4.92 6.78 8.08
N VAL A 355 -5.83 7.51 7.41
CA VAL A 355 -6.71 6.92 6.40
C VAL A 355 -5.90 6.33 5.25
N HIS A 356 -4.90 7.06 4.74
CA HIS A 356 -4.00 6.57 3.70
C HIS A 356 -3.33 5.26 4.11
N TRP A 357 -2.65 5.27 5.26
CA TRP A 357 -1.99 4.09 5.81
C TRP A 357 -2.94 2.91 5.95
N ALA A 358 -4.09 3.12 6.57
CA ALA A 358 -5.04 2.06 6.87
C ALA A 358 -5.67 1.43 5.62
N THR A 359 -5.82 2.19 4.54
CA THR A 359 -6.46 1.75 3.29
C THR A 359 -5.45 1.27 2.23
N THR A 360 -4.14 1.42 2.48
CA THR A 360 -3.06 0.96 1.57
C THR A 360 -2.17 -0.12 2.17
N ARG A 361 -2.60 -0.77 3.25
CA ARG A 361 -1.88 -1.86 3.90
C ARG A 361 -1.56 -2.99 2.93
N ARG A 362 -0.36 -3.56 3.05
CA ARG A 362 0.21 -4.53 2.09
C ARG A 362 -0.51 -5.87 1.99
N ARG A 363 -1.17 -6.29 3.08
CA ARG A 363 -1.87 -7.58 3.16
C ARG A 363 -3.25 -7.39 3.74
N ASP A 364 -4.22 -8.13 3.25
CA ASP A 364 -5.48 -8.36 3.95
C ASP A 364 -5.33 -9.53 4.91
N ILE A 365 -5.69 -9.33 6.18
CA ILE A 365 -5.57 -10.34 7.25
C ILE A 365 -6.91 -10.40 7.99
N PRO A 366 -7.89 -11.11 7.46
CA PRO A 366 -9.22 -11.19 8.06
C PRO A 366 -9.23 -11.99 9.38
N GLN A 367 -8.28 -12.90 9.56
CA GLN A 367 -8.05 -13.68 10.77
C GLN A 367 -6.56 -13.84 11.02
N LEU A 368 -6.17 -13.93 12.30
CA LEU A 368 -4.78 -14.14 12.70
C LEU A 368 -4.68 -15.15 13.85
N MET A 369 -4.09 -16.31 13.57
CA MET A 369 -3.77 -17.36 14.54
C MET A 369 -2.25 -17.44 14.66
N ALA A 370 -1.71 -16.87 15.74
CA ALA A 370 -0.26 -16.75 15.89
C ALA A 370 0.27 -17.57 17.10
N LEU A 371 1.37 -18.28 16.85
CA LEU A 371 2.17 -18.86 17.92
C LEU A 371 3.18 -17.81 18.38
N ALA A 372 3.07 -17.39 19.65
CA ALA A 372 3.92 -16.36 20.23
C ALA A 372 5.09 -16.99 20.99
N ILE A 373 6.30 -16.93 20.44
CA ILE A 373 7.54 -17.37 21.11
C ILE A 373 8.61 -16.26 21.12
N ASP A 374 8.14 -15.03 21.23
CA ASP A 374 8.97 -13.83 21.41
C ASP A 374 9.48 -13.64 22.87
N HIS A 375 9.23 -14.60 23.72
CA HIS A 375 9.68 -14.65 25.11
C HIS A 375 11.22 -14.72 25.19
N ARG A 376 11.82 -13.92 26.06
CA ARG A 376 13.27 -13.85 26.28
C ARG A 376 13.57 -14.26 27.72
N SER A 377 13.21 -13.43 28.72
CA SER A 377 13.46 -13.70 30.13
C SER A 377 12.87 -15.03 30.61
N GLN A 378 11.65 -15.37 30.18
CA GLN A 378 11.00 -16.61 30.56
C GLN A 378 11.73 -17.88 30.06
N LEU A 379 12.36 -17.80 28.86
CA LEU A 379 13.19 -18.89 28.35
C LEU A 379 14.57 -18.91 29.03
N GLU A 380 15.10 -17.75 29.40
CA GLU A 380 16.32 -17.63 30.20
C GLU A 380 16.12 -18.22 31.61
N ASP A 381 14.97 -17.97 32.24
CA ASP A 381 14.57 -18.55 33.51
C ASP A 381 14.52 -20.10 33.44
N LEU A 382 13.96 -20.65 32.33
CA LEU A 382 13.95 -22.10 32.10
C LEU A 382 15.35 -22.69 31.90
N ALA A 383 16.27 -21.90 31.37
CA ALA A 383 17.68 -22.28 31.20
C ALA A 383 18.50 -22.19 32.51
N ASP A 384 17.91 -21.64 33.58
CA ASP A 384 18.50 -21.55 34.95
C ASP A 384 19.92 -20.92 34.90
N GLY A 385 20.15 -19.94 34.04
CA GLY A 385 21.43 -19.26 33.85
C GLY A 385 22.56 -20.15 33.29
N LYS A 386 22.28 -21.38 32.87
CA LYS A 386 23.27 -22.32 32.33
C LYS A 386 23.61 -21.94 30.87
N PRO A 387 24.88 -21.60 30.57
CA PRO A 387 25.27 -21.15 29.22
C PRO A 387 24.94 -22.17 28.10
N GLU A 388 25.07 -23.45 28.40
CA GLU A 388 24.78 -24.56 27.47
C GLU A 388 23.29 -24.64 27.11
N LEU A 389 22.39 -24.33 28.06
CA LEU A 389 20.95 -24.29 27.81
C LEU A 389 20.54 -22.99 27.13
N LEU A 390 21.12 -21.85 27.51
CA LEU A 390 20.90 -20.57 26.82
C LEU A 390 21.27 -20.67 25.33
N ALA A 391 22.38 -21.34 25.02
CA ALA A 391 22.82 -21.55 23.61
C ALA A 391 21.84 -22.41 22.79
N ARG A 392 20.94 -23.17 23.43
CA ARG A 392 19.93 -23.99 22.76
C ARG A 392 18.64 -23.24 22.44
N ILE A 393 18.38 -22.08 23.05
CA ILE A 393 17.13 -21.31 22.86
C ILE A 393 16.87 -20.97 21.38
N PRO A 394 17.87 -20.56 20.56
CA PRO A 394 17.64 -20.32 19.13
C PRO A 394 17.10 -21.56 18.39
N ALA A 395 17.67 -22.73 18.65
CA ALA A 395 17.20 -23.98 18.06
C ALA A 395 15.75 -24.31 18.49
N LEU A 396 15.40 -24.13 19.76
CA LEU A 396 14.03 -24.30 20.26
C LEU A 396 13.03 -23.45 19.48
N LYS A 397 13.36 -22.19 19.18
CA LYS A 397 12.49 -21.30 18.39
C LYS A 397 12.31 -21.77 16.95
N VAL A 398 13.33 -22.40 16.37
CA VAL A 398 13.20 -23.07 15.06
C VAL A 398 12.27 -24.28 15.11
N LEU A 399 12.29 -25.06 16.21
CA LEU A 399 11.32 -26.16 16.41
C LEU A 399 9.88 -25.63 16.49
N ALA A 400 9.68 -24.50 17.18
CA ALA A 400 8.36 -23.84 17.23
C ALA A 400 7.87 -23.35 15.84
N VAL A 401 8.78 -22.85 15.00
CA VAL A 401 8.45 -22.53 13.58
C VAL A 401 7.94 -23.77 12.86
N LYS A 402 8.66 -24.89 12.95
CA LYS A 402 8.26 -26.15 12.30
C LYS A 402 6.89 -26.65 12.81
N ALA A 403 6.62 -26.49 14.11
CA ALA A 403 5.34 -26.84 14.70
C ALA A 403 4.21 -25.95 14.14
N ALA A 404 4.42 -24.64 14.06
CA ALA A 404 3.44 -23.70 13.51
C ALA A 404 3.16 -23.95 12.02
N GLU A 405 4.21 -24.21 11.23
CA GLU A 405 4.09 -24.52 9.79
C GLU A 405 3.34 -25.83 9.53
N ARG A 406 3.58 -26.87 10.37
CA ARG A 406 2.85 -28.13 10.31
C ARG A 406 1.34 -27.93 10.45
N ILE A 407 0.91 -27.05 11.37
CA ILE A 407 -0.50 -26.76 11.60
C ILE A 407 -1.06 -25.83 10.51
N ALA A 408 -0.29 -24.82 10.09
CA ALA A 408 -0.72 -23.92 9.03
C ALA A 408 -0.94 -24.65 7.71
N ASN A 409 -0.07 -25.57 7.36
CA ASN A 409 -0.13 -26.38 6.13
C ASN A 409 -0.44 -25.53 4.88
N GLY A 410 0.27 -24.38 4.72
CA GLY A 410 0.09 -23.45 3.62
C GLY A 410 -1.16 -22.57 3.68
N ARG A 411 -2.05 -22.73 4.66
CA ARG A 411 -3.26 -21.92 4.81
C ARG A 411 -2.91 -20.47 5.21
N PRO A 412 -3.65 -19.45 4.75
CA PRO A 412 -3.50 -18.07 5.20
C PRO A 412 -4.02 -17.87 6.63
N GLY A 413 -3.68 -16.70 7.22
CA GLY A 413 -4.16 -16.32 8.56
C GLY A 413 -3.30 -16.86 9.71
N PHE A 414 -2.14 -17.40 9.42
CA PHE A 414 -1.18 -17.85 10.43
C PHE A 414 -0.03 -16.86 10.63
N GLY A 415 0.50 -16.83 11.85
CA GLY A 415 1.61 -15.96 12.19
C GLY A 415 2.44 -16.44 13.36
N MET A 416 3.51 -15.69 13.64
CA MET A 416 4.35 -15.90 14.82
C MET A 416 4.77 -14.56 15.44
N LEU A 417 4.94 -14.55 16.76
CA LEU A 417 5.74 -13.53 17.44
C LEU A 417 7.14 -14.09 17.69
N LEU A 418 8.16 -13.41 17.16
CA LEU A 418 9.57 -13.80 17.25
C LEU A 418 10.42 -12.57 17.61
N ASP A 419 11.40 -12.74 18.50
CA ASP A 419 12.32 -11.69 18.93
C ASP A 419 13.62 -11.67 18.13
N ASP A 420 14.43 -10.62 18.32
CA ASP A 420 15.76 -10.51 17.68
C ASP A 420 16.87 -11.20 18.51
N LYS A 421 16.70 -11.35 19.83
CA LYS A 421 17.76 -11.82 20.71
C LYS A 421 18.10 -13.30 20.48
N TYR A 422 17.06 -14.13 20.41
CA TYR A 422 17.18 -15.59 20.21
C TYR A 422 16.44 -16.08 18.96
N GLY A 423 15.65 -15.25 18.32
CA GLY A 423 14.76 -15.65 17.23
C GLY A 423 15.33 -15.49 15.82
N ARG A 424 16.60 -15.09 15.66
CA ARG A 424 17.20 -14.82 14.35
C ARG A 424 17.06 -16.00 13.38
N ASP A 425 17.45 -17.20 13.83
CA ASP A 425 17.40 -18.40 12.97
C ASP A 425 15.95 -18.79 12.64
N ALA A 426 15.04 -18.61 13.59
CA ALA A 426 13.60 -18.80 13.39
C ALA A 426 13.02 -17.80 12.38
N LEU A 427 13.44 -16.53 12.41
CA LEU A 427 13.04 -15.50 11.44
C LEU A 427 13.51 -15.81 10.01
N PHE A 428 14.66 -16.50 9.86
CA PHE A 428 15.10 -16.96 8.54
C PHE A 428 14.42 -18.24 8.08
N ALA A 429 14.01 -19.09 9.04
CA ALA A 429 13.38 -20.38 8.74
C ALA A 429 11.88 -20.26 8.42
N VAL A 430 11.19 -19.25 8.98
CA VAL A 430 9.74 -19.12 8.89
C VAL A 430 9.27 -18.84 7.45
N ASN A 431 8.15 -19.45 7.09
CA ASN A 431 7.52 -19.26 5.78
C ASN A 431 7.13 -17.78 5.55
N LYS A 432 7.42 -17.26 4.37
CA LYS A 432 7.16 -15.87 3.98
C LYS A 432 5.67 -15.47 4.01
N ASN A 433 4.76 -16.44 3.98
CA ASN A 433 3.32 -16.19 4.06
C ASN A 433 2.84 -15.93 5.49
N PHE A 434 3.66 -16.23 6.50
CA PHE A 434 3.30 -15.97 7.89
C PHE A 434 3.32 -14.47 8.18
N TRP A 435 2.37 -14.05 9.01
CA TRP A 435 2.46 -12.75 9.67
C TRP A 435 3.49 -12.82 10.79
N ILE A 436 4.40 -11.87 10.86
CA ILE A 436 5.46 -11.83 11.86
C ILE A 436 5.34 -10.57 12.70
N GLY A 437 5.17 -10.74 14.01
CA GLY A 437 5.29 -9.67 14.98
C GLY A 437 6.62 -9.76 15.73
N LYS A 438 7.33 -8.62 15.86
CA LYS A 438 8.62 -8.55 16.56
C LYS A 438 8.57 -7.56 17.71
N PRO A 439 8.95 -7.98 18.93
CA PRO A 439 8.91 -7.12 20.10
C PRO A 439 10.04 -6.09 20.10
N ILE A 440 9.75 -4.90 20.64
CA ILE A 440 10.72 -3.83 20.88
C ILE A 440 10.87 -3.48 22.34
N GLU A 441 9.93 -3.92 23.18
CA GLU A 441 9.96 -3.65 24.62
C GLU A 441 11.00 -4.48 25.36
N LEU A 442 11.56 -3.91 26.42
CA LEU A 442 12.32 -4.65 27.44
C LEU A 442 11.33 -5.49 28.26
N PRO A 443 11.50 -6.83 28.33
CA PRO A 443 10.57 -7.69 29.05
C PRO A 443 10.35 -7.26 30.49
N GLY A 444 9.07 -7.15 30.87
CA GLY A 444 8.69 -6.84 32.27
C GLY A 444 8.87 -5.38 32.69
N SER A 445 9.35 -4.49 31.83
CA SER A 445 9.58 -3.09 32.19
C SER A 445 8.29 -2.31 32.48
N ARG A 446 8.27 -1.59 33.60
CA ARG A 446 7.22 -0.65 33.98
C ARG A 446 7.83 0.47 34.83
N PRO A 447 7.95 1.70 34.31
CA PRO A 447 7.49 2.19 33.00
C PRO A 447 8.12 1.44 31.82
N LEU A 448 7.43 1.45 30.67
CA LEU A 448 7.89 0.85 29.42
C LEU A 448 9.28 1.35 29.04
N GLN A 449 10.18 0.40 28.78
CA GLN A 449 11.51 0.64 28.23
C GLN A 449 11.65 -0.16 26.93
N PHE A 450 12.51 0.32 26.04
CA PHE A 450 12.84 -0.42 24.82
C PHE A 450 14.08 -1.28 25.05
N GLU A 451 14.02 -2.51 24.55
CA GLU A 451 15.19 -3.39 24.52
C GLU A 451 16.19 -2.82 23.50
N PHE A 452 17.44 -2.86 23.72
CA PHE A 452 18.54 -2.47 22.83
C PHE A 452 18.81 -0.97 22.64
N SER A 453 17.83 -0.11 22.35
CA SER A 453 18.04 1.31 22.08
C SER A 453 16.80 2.15 22.29
N GLN A 454 17.02 3.42 22.66
CA GLN A 454 15.95 4.44 22.68
C GLN A 454 15.70 5.03 21.28
N ASP A 455 16.66 4.92 20.36
CA ASP A 455 16.49 5.29 18.96
C ASP A 455 15.85 4.15 18.17
N LEU A 456 14.52 4.17 18.13
CA LEU A 456 13.76 3.17 17.42
C LEU A 456 13.88 3.30 15.91
N GLY A 457 13.98 4.54 15.39
CA GLY A 457 13.97 4.80 13.95
C GLY A 457 15.12 4.08 13.23
N SER A 458 16.36 4.28 13.71
CA SER A 458 17.55 3.66 13.13
C SER A 458 17.51 2.13 13.22
N ARG A 459 16.95 1.59 14.30
CA ARG A 459 16.85 0.14 14.49
C ARG A 459 15.80 -0.51 13.59
N LEU A 460 14.65 0.13 13.42
CA LEU A 460 13.52 -0.45 12.69
C LEU A 460 13.71 -0.39 11.17
N ILE A 461 14.61 0.45 10.67
CA ILE A 461 14.83 0.62 9.24
C ILE A 461 15.32 -0.67 8.57
N ASP A 462 16.10 -1.49 9.28
CA ASP A 462 16.66 -2.74 8.77
C ASP A 462 15.67 -3.92 8.80
N TRP A 463 14.52 -3.75 9.44
CA TRP A 463 13.55 -4.83 9.50
C TRP A 463 12.86 -5.07 8.15
N PRO A 464 12.52 -6.32 7.81
CA PRO A 464 11.67 -6.60 6.66
C PRO A 464 10.38 -5.78 6.70
N VAL A 465 9.96 -5.30 5.51
CA VAL A 465 8.80 -4.40 5.40
C VAL A 465 7.47 -5.05 5.85
N ASP A 466 7.41 -6.37 5.87
CA ASP A 466 6.23 -7.14 6.24
C ASP A 466 6.17 -7.49 7.72
N HIS A 467 7.21 -7.18 8.49
CA HIS A 467 7.23 -7.43 9.92
C HIS A 467 6.48 -6.33 10.67
N CYS A 468 5.54 -6.74 11.51
CA CYS A 468 4.80 -5.87 12.41
C CYS A 468 5.62 -5.60 13.68
N ILE A 469 5.70 -4.36 14.09
CA ILE A 469 6.31 -3.97 15.36
C ILE A 469 5.34 -4.33 16.47
N LYS A 470 5.80 -5.10 17.47
CA LYS A 470 5.01 -5.40 18.66
C LYS A 470 5.57 -4.64 19.85
N VAL A 471 4.71 -4.00 20.63
CA VAL A 471 5.10 -3.36 21.89
C VAL A 471 4.10 -3.68 22.98
N LEU A 472 4.59 -4.19 24.11
CA LEU A 472 3.81 -4.49 25.30
C LEU A 472 3.94 -3.36 26.32
N SER A 473 2.80 -2.91 26.85
CA SER A 473 2.72 -1.98 27.97
C SER A 473 1.82 -2.54 29.07
N PHE A 474 2.31 -2.52 30.32
CA PHE A 474 1.47 -2.74 31.48
C PHE A 474 0.74 -1.44 31.81
N PHE A 475 -0.48 -1.28 31.29
CA PHE A 475 -1.25 -0.05 31.39
C PHE A 475 -2.61 -0.31 32.03
N HIS A 476 -2.86 0.34 33.17
CA HIS A 476 -4.16 0.31 33.83
C HIS A 476 -4.76 1.75 33.88
N PRO A 477 -6.05 1.94 33.60
CA PRO A 477 -6.65 3.30 33.59
C PRO A 477 -6.56 3.99 34.96
N ASP A 478 -6.46 3.25 36.05
CA ASP A 478 -6.32 3.79 37.40
C ASP A 478 -4.85 3.90 37.88
N ASP A 479 -3.88 3.70 36.98
CA ASP A 479 -2.48 3.97 37.27
C ASP A 479 -2.23 5.45 37.61
N PRO A 480 -1.20 5.76 38.42
CA PRO A 480 -0.80 7.14 38.68
C PRO A 480 -0.61 7.93 37.38
N ALA A 481 -1.06 9.17 37.36
CA ALA A 481 -1.05 10.02 36.16
C ALA A 481 0.35 10.15 35.52
N GLU A 482 1.40 10.26 36.34
CA GLU A 482 2.78 10.35 35.89
C GLU A 482 3.24 9.05 35.17
N LEU A 483 2.86 7.89 35.71
CA LEU A 483 3.15 6.62 35.09
C LEU A 483 2.42 6.48 33.74
N LYS A 484 1.12 6.82 33.69
CA LYS A 484 0.34 6.80 32.44
C LYS A 484 0.94 7.73 31.40
N ALA A 485 1.32 8.96 31.79
CA ALA A 485 1.95 9.92 30.88
C ALA A 485 3.26 9.37 30.29
N THR A 486 4.09 8.72 31.12
CA THR A 486 5.34 8.10 30.68
C THR A 486 5.08 6.93 29.72
N GLN A 487 4.11 6.05 30.04
CA GLN A 487 3.72 4.93 29.18
C GLN A 487 3.22 5.42 27.82
N ILE A 488 2.33 6.42 27.81
CA ILE A 488 1.77 7.02 26.59
C ILE A 488 2.88 7.66 25.74
N ALA A 489 3.82 8.39 26.36
CA ALA A 489 4.92 9.00 25.63
C ALA A 489 5.81 7.94 24.92
N LYS A 490 6.10 6.82 25.59
CA LYS A 490 6.85 5.71 25.00
C LYS A 490 6.08 5.00 23.89
N LEU A 491 4.79 4.72 24.09
CA LEU A 491 3.93 4.14 23.06
C LEU A 491 3.82 5.05 21.82
N ARG A 492 3.72 6.37 22.03
CA ARG A 492 3.71 7.36 20.96
C ARG A 492 5.02 7.32 20.17
N ALA A 493 6.18 7.31 20.83
CA ALA A 493 7.47 7.20 20.16
C ALA A 493 7.57 5.92 19.30
N ALA A 494 7.06 4.79 19.80
CA ALA A 494 7.01 3.55 19.02
C ALA A 494 6.06 3.66 17.81
N PHE A 495 4.89 4.25 18.01
CA PHE A 495 3.88 4.45 16.95
C PHE A 495 4.41 5.38 15.84
N GLU A 496 4.99 6.51 16.19
CA GLU A 496 5.57 7.46 15.23
C GLU A 496 6.74 6.84 14.46
N ALA A 497 7.63 6.11 15.16
CA ALA A 497 8.73 5.38 14.51
C ALA A 497 8.18 4.33 13.51
N ALA A 498 7.17 3.57 13.89
CA ALA A 498 6.53 2.58 13.01
C ALA A 498 5.99 3.23 11.73
N ARG A 499 5.25 4.33 11.86
CA ARG A 499 4.71 5.08 10.72
C ARG A 499 5.81 5.66 9.85
N LYS A 500 6.87 6.22 10.45
CA LYS A 500 8.01 6.80 9.72
C LYS A 500 8.75 5.77 8.86
N VAL A 501 8.91 4.54 9.35
CA VAL A 501 9.57 3.47 8.60
C VAL A 501 8.61 2.60 7.80
N GLY A 502 7.32 2.94 7.74
CA GLY A 502 6.30 2.22 6.96
C GLY A 502 6.06 0.80 7.46
N ARG A 503 5.90 0.60 8.78
CA ARG A 503 5.63 -0.70 9.41
C ARG A 503 4.31 -0.68 10.15
N GLU A 504 3.61 -1.82 10.15
CA GLU A 504 2.46 -2.02 11.04
C GLU A 504 2.93 -2.09 12.50
N ILE A 505 2.06 -1.69 13.41
CA ILE A 505 2.31 -1.79 14.85
C ILE A 505 1.15 -2.47 15.55
N LEU A 506 1.50 -3.41 16.43
CA LEU A 506 0.62 -4.09 17.38
C LEU A 506 0.96 -3.59 18.77
N ILE A 507 -0.01 -2.98 19.44
CA ILE A 507 0.12 -2.58 20.85
C ILE A 507 -0.58 -3.61 21.74
N GLU A 508 0.20 -4.21 22.64
CA GLU A 508 -0.27 -5.17 23.63
C GLU A 508 -0.48 -4.47 24.96
N ILE A 509 -1.68 -4.56 25.49
CA ILE A 509 -2.05 -3.98 26.80
C ILE A 509 -2.35 -5.11 27.76
N ILE A 510 -1.64 -5.08 28.90
CA ILE A 510 -1.90 -5.92 30.06
C ILE A 510 -2.24 -5.01 31.25
N ALA A 511 -3.50 -4.99 31.66
CA ALA A 511 -4.00 -4.22 32.79
C ALA A 511 -4.12 -5.07 34.06
N GLY A 512 -4.57 -6.32 33.93
CA GLY A 512 -4.89 -7.20 35.06
C GLY A 512 -3.71 -7.59 35.94
N LYS A 513 -2.47 -7.42 35.49
CA LYS A 513 -1.29 -7.67 36.31
C LYS A 513 -1.09 -6.62 37.41
N HIS A 514 -1.64 -5.43 37.26
CA HIS A 514 -1.37 -4.29 38.14
C HIS A 514 -2.65 -3.61 38.67
N GLY A 515 -3.80 -4.16 38.40
CA GLY A 515 -5.10 -3.65 38.84
C GLY A 515 -6.22 -4.67 38.65
N THR A 516 -7.39 -4.36 39.16
CA THR A 516 -8.57 -5.22 39.00
C THR A 516 -9.18 -5.03 37.60
N LEU A 517 -9.49 -6.13 36.92
CA LEU A 517 -10.22 -6.10 35.65
C LEU A 517 -11.73 -6.15 35.92
N ASP A 518 -12.44 -5.16 35.40
CA ASP A 518 -13.89 -5.14 35.25
C ASP A 518 -14.28 -4.89 33.79
N ASP A 519 -15.57 -4.86 33.49
CA ASP A 519 -16.06 -4.67 32.13
C ASP A 519 -15.68 -3.32 31.51
N GLN A 520 -15.23 -2.34 32.30
CA GLN A 520 -14.88 -1.00 31.84
C GLN A 520 -13.37 -0.75 31.80
N THR A 521 -12.56 -1.62 32.41
CA THR A 521 -11.11 -1.40 32.54
C THR A 521 -10.44 -1.28 31.18
N ILE A 522 -10.61 -2.25 30.27
CA ILE A 522 -10.02 -2.19 28.93
C ILE A 522 -10.65 -1.11 28.03
N PRO A 523 -12.00 -0.94 27.98
CA PRO A 523 -12.59 0.19 27.26
C PRO A 523 -12.05 1.57 27.68
N ARG A 524 -11.85 1.81 28.99
CA ARG A 524 -11.24 3.04 29.52
C ARG A 524 -9.78 3.19 29.09
N ALA A 525 -8.99 2.13 29.21
CA ALA A 525 -7.60 2.12 28.79
C ALA A 525 -7.46 2.46 27.28
N LEU A 526 -8.24 1.80 26.43
CA LEU A 526 -8.25 2.07 25.00
C LEU A 526 -8.70 3.50 24.68
N THR A 527 -9.70 4.02 25.40
CA THR A 527 -10.17 5.40 25.24
C THR A 527 -9.04 6.40 25.50
N GLU A 528 -8.33 6.27 26.62
CA GLU A 528 -7.18 7.13 26.96
C GLU A 528 -6.08 7.06 25.91
N LEU A 529 -5.77 5.86 25.40
CA LEU A 529 -4.74 5.66 24.37
C LEU A 529 -5.15 6.26 23.02
N TYR A 530 -6.41 6.11 22.62
CA TYR A 530 -6.94 6.75 21.41
C TYR A 530 -7.01 8.28 21.56
N ASP A 531 -7.40 8.80 22.73
CA ASP A 531 -7.41 10.25 23.02
C ASP A 531 -6.00 10.85 23.00
N ALA A 532 -5.00 10.03 23.29
CA ALA A 532 -3.59 10.36 23.11
C ALA A 532 -3.11 10.24 21.64
N GLY A 533 -3.97 9.95 20.66
CA GLY A 533 -3.65 9.87 19.22
C GLY A 533 -3.03 8.54 18.78
N LEU A 534 -3.05 7.50 19.62
CA LEU A 534 -2.53 6.19 19.27
C LEU A 534 -3.56 5.38 18.49
N LYS A 535 -3.31 5.16 17.19
CA LYS A 535 -4.15 4.36 16.30
C LYS A 535 -3.32 3.21 15.71
N PRO A 536 -3.05 2.16 16.50
CA PRO A 536 -2.25 1.01 16.03
C PRO A 536 -3.02 0.21 14.99
N ASP A 537 -2.31 -0.61 14.23
CA ASP A 537 -2.94 -1.54 13.29
C ASP A 537 -3.66 -2.66 14.02
N TRP A 538 -3.06 -3.13 15.12
CA TRP A 538 -3.56 -4.20 15.94
C TRP A 538 -3.53 -3.85 17.42
N TRP A 539 -4.58 -4.25 18.13
CA TRP A 539 -4.55 -4.39 19.57
C TRP A 539 -4.32 -5.85 19.95
N LYS A 540 -3.52 -6.10 21.00
CA LYS A 540 -3.43 -7.41 21.64
C LYS A 540 -3.87 -7.25 23.08
N LEU A 541 -4.96 -7.93 23.46
CA LEU A 541 -5.67 -7.71 24.72
C LEU A 541 -5.85 -8.99 25.52
N GLU A 542 -5.98 -8.81 26.84
CA GLU A 542 -6.34 -9.88 27.76
C GLU A 542 -7.75 -10.40 27.45
N PRO A 543 -7.98 -11.73 27.52
CA PRO A 543 -9.33 -12.28 27.44
C PRO A 543 -10.25 -11.64 28.48
N GLN A 544 -11.44 -11.22 28.08
CA GLN A 544 -12.47 -10.71 28.95
C GLN A 544 -13.50 -11.79 29.23
N ALA A 545 -13.94 -11.90 30.47
CA ALA A 545 -14.91 -12.91 30.89
C ALA A 545 -16.33 -12.62 30.37
N SER A 546 -16.70 -11.33 30.22
CA SER A 546 -18.05 -10.93 29.90
C SER A 546 -18.22 -10.45 28.45
N ARG A 547 -19.41 -10.70 27.90
CA ARG A 547 -19.83 -10.12 26.62
C ARG A 547 -19.96 -8.60 26.67
N ALA A 548 -20.28 -8.04 27.85
CA ALA A 548 -20.43 -6.61 28.05
C ALA A 548 -19.08 -5.90 27.90
N ALA A 549 -17.98 -6.45 28.46
CA ALA A 549 -16.63 -5.94 28.26
C ALA A 549 -16.25 -5.90 26.78
N TRP A 550 -16.52 -6.99 26.03
CA TRP A 550 -16.23 -7.03 24.58
C TRP A 550 -17.07 -6.04 23.79
N ALA A 551 -18.36 -5.86 24.14
CA ALA A 551 -19.20 -4.85 23.50
C ALA A 551 -18.68 -3.42 23.78
N GLY A 552 -18.16 -3.15 24.97
CA GLY A 552 -17.50 -1.90 25.32
C GLY A 552 -16.22 -1.66 24.51
N ILE A 553 -15.38 -2.68 24.35
CA ILE A 553 -14.16 -2.64 23.52
C ILE A 553 -14.52 -2.34 22.07
N ASP A 554 -15.48 -3.08 21.50
CA ASP A 554 -15.96 -2.86 20.13
C ASP A 554 -16.43 -1.43 19.92
N ALA A 555 -17.25 -0.90 20.84
CA ALA A 555 -17.79 0.46 20.74
C ALA A 555 -16.67 1.52 20.74
N VAL A 556 -15.62 1.34 21.55
CA VAL A 556 -14.48 2.26 21.58
C VAL A 556 -13.71 2.19 20.27
N ILE A 557 -13.33 0.99 19.78
CA ILE A 557 -12.56 0.82 18.55
C ILE A 557 -13.34 1.38 17.36
N GLU A 558 -14.60 0.97 17.18
CA GLU A 558 -15.43 1.41 16.06
C GLU A 558 -15.66 2.93 16.03
N LYS A 559 -15.77 3.55 17.20
CA LYS A 559 -15.94 5.00 17.31
C LYS A 559 -14.66 5.79 17.04
N ARG A 560 -13.49 5.28 17.53
CA ARG A 560 -12.22 6.01 17.52
C ARG A 560 -11.34 5.69 16.31
N ASP A 561 -11.38 4.45 15.86
CA ASP A 561 -10.61 3.96 14.72
C ASP A 561 -11.32 2.82 13.99
N PRO A 562 -12.35 3.11 13.18
CA PRO A 562 -13.05 2.10 12.39
C PRO A 562 -12.14 1.40 11.37
N LEU A 563 -10.93 1.93 11.14
CA LEU A 563 -9.93 1.38 10.24
C LEU A 563 -8.88 0.50 10.94
N CYS A 564 -8.98 0.31 12.26
CA CYS A 564 -8.17 -0.66 12.98
C CYS A 564 -8.37 -2.07 12.38
N ARG A 565 -7.28 -2.84 12.22
CA ARG A 565 -7.42 -4.24 11.74
C ARG A 565 -8.22 -5.10 12.72
N GLY A 566 -8.05 -4.84 14.01
CA GLY A 566 -8.78 -5.50 15.06
C GLY A 566 -7.92 -5.91 16.25
N VAL A 567 -8.45 -6.87 17.02
CA VAL A 567 -7.89 -7.35 18.26
C VAL A 567 -7.43 -8.80 18.09
N VAL A 568 -6.27 -9.15 18.65
CA VAL A 568 -5.84 -10.53 18.90
C VAL A 568 -5.74 -10.79 20.41
N LEU A 569 -6.16 -11.97 20.82
CA LEU A 569 -6.16 -12.37 22.23
C LEU A 569 -4.78 -12.83 22.67
N LEU A 570 -4.37 -12.45 23.86
CA LEU A 570 -3.19 -13.02 24.51
C LEU A 570 -3.57 -14.20 25.43
N GLY A 571 -2.58 -15.05 25.78
CA GLY A 571 -2.86 -16.28 26.52
C GLY A 571 -2.62 -16.20 28.02
N LEU A 572 -1.72 -15.32 28.51
CA LEU A 572 -1.30 -15.17 29.93
C LEU A 572 -0.95 -16.49 30.64
N GLU A 573 -0.45 -17.52 29.90
CA GLU A 573 -0.17 -18.84 30.45
C GLU A 573 -1.41 -19.57 31.01
N ALA A 574 -2.59 -19.15 30.59
CA ALA A 574 -3.83 -19.74 31.04
C ALA A 574 -3.97 -21.21 30.56
N PRO A 575 -4.56 -22.08 31.40
CA PRO A 575 -4.89 -23.44 30.97
C PRO A 575 -5.82 -23.45 29.77
N TYR A 576 -5.81 -24.56 29.01
CA TYR A 576 -6.63 -24.70 27.78
C TYR A 576 -8.11 -24.39 28.00
N GLU A 577 -8.72 -24.87 29.10
CA GLU A 577 -10.14 -24.63 29.40
C GLU A 577 -10.44 -23.13 29.64
N ALA A 578 -9.56 -22.42 30.32
CA ALA A 578 -9.71 -20.97 30.51
C ALA A 578 -9.59 -20.20 29.18
N LEU A 579 -8.68 -20.62 28.28
CA LEU A 579 -8.60 -20.06 26.93
C LEU A 579 -9.86 -20.34 26.13
N LYS A 580 -10.45 -21.53 26.27
CA LYS A 580 -11.70 -21.90 25.59
C LYS A 580 -12.85 -20.99 26.00
N GLU A 581 -13.02 -20.72 27.30
CA GLU A 581 -14.02 -19.78 27.80
C GLU A 581 -13.76 -18.35 27.29
N GLY A 582 -12.51 -17.89 27.36
CA GLY A 582 -12.10 -16.59 26.86
C GLY A 582 -12.33 -16.42 25.36
N PHE A 583 -12.04 -17.44 24.56
CA PHE A 583 -12.30 -17.42 23.12
C PHE A 583 -13.80 -17.40 22.81
N ALA A 584 -14.61 -18.18 23.55
CA ALA A 584 -16.06 -18.19 23.40
C ALA A 584 -16.68 -16.80 23.69
N ALA A 585 -16.21 -16.12 24.75
CA ALA A 585 -16.63 -14.74 25.04
C ALA A 585 -16.18 -13.76 23.96
N ALA A 586 -14.92 -13.83 23.54
CA ALA A 586 -14.33 -12.95 22.53
C ALA A 586 -14.97 -13.10 21.14
N ARG A 587 -15.44 -14.28 20.79
CA ARG A 587 -16.16 -14.51 19.50
C ARG A 587 -17.45 -13.72 19.38
N THR A 588 -17.99 -13.16 20.45
CA THR A 588 -19.12 -12.23 20.40
C THR A 588 -18.73 -10.84 19.87
N SER A 589 -17.46 -10.50 19.94
CA SER A 589 -16.89 -9.24 19.46
C SER A 589 -16.84 -9.18 17.92
N ARG A 590 -16.99 -7.97 17.38
CA ARG A 590 -16.84 -7.68 15.95
C ARG A 590 -15.39 -7.38 15.58
N THR A 591 -14.62 -6.88 16.55
CA THR A 591 -13.23 -6.45 16.31
C THR A 591 -12.20 -7.55 16.57
N VAL A 592 -12.52 -8.61 17.32
CA VAL A 592 -11.57 -9.72 17.56
C VAL A 592 -11.40 -10.56 16.28
N LYS A 593 -10.13 -10.72 15.87
CA LYS A 593 -9.73 -11.39 14.62
C LYS A 593 -8.95 -12.69 14.85
N GLY A 594 -8.60 -13.00 16.09
CA GLY A 594 -7.81 -14.19 16.39
C GLY A 594 -7.08 -14.12 17.71
N PHE A 595 -5.96 -14.80 17.77
CA PHE A 595 -5.15 -14.91 18.97
C PHE A 595 -3.65 -14.94 18.66
N ALA A 596 -2.85 -14.57 19.66
CA ALA A 596 -1.39 -14.73 19.67
C ALA A 596 -0.99 -15.30 21.04
N VAL A 597 -0.97 -16.64 21.14
CA VAL A 597 -0.76 -17.40 22.40
C VAL A 597 0.63 -18.03 22.39
N GLY A 598 1.29 -18.03 23.54
CA GLY A 598 2.66 -18.51 23.68
C GLY A 598 2.81 -19.66 24.65
N ARG A 599 3.04 -19.35 25.93
CA ARG A 599 3.45 -20.32 26.96
C ARG A 599 2.55 -21.54 27.08
N THR A 600 1.25 -21.39 26.96
CA THR A 600 0.29 -22.52 26.91
C THR A 600 0.64 -23.55 25.83
N ILE A 601 1.29 -23.10 24.73
CA ILE A 601 1.67 -23.96 23.60
C ILE A 601 3.05 -24.56 23.83
N PHE A 602 4.05 -23.73 24.21
CA PHE A 602 5.45 -24.15 24.15
C PHE A 602 6.10 -24.46 25.52
N ALA A 603 5.56 -24.03 26.66
CA ALA A 603 6.29 -24.06 27.94
C ALA A 603 6.72 -25.48 28.35
N GLU A 604 5.81 -26.45 28.32
CA GLU A 604 6.12 -27.83 28.73
C GLU A 604 7.12 -28.50 27.77
N ALA A 605 6.88 -28.36 26.46
CA ALA A 605 7.81 -28.88 25.46
C ALA A 605 9.21 -28.26 25.59
N SER A 606 9.27 -26.94 25.84
CA SER A 606 10.54 -26.23 26.03
C SER A 606 11.32 -26.73 27.25
N LYS A 607 10.63 -26.90 28.36
CA LYS A 607 11.22 -27.42 29.59
C LYS A 607 11.80 -28.83 29.39
N ALA A 608 11.00 -29.75 28.87
CA ALA A 608 11.42 -31.13 28.65
C ALA A 608 12.54 -31.24 27.59
N TRP A 609 12.45 -30.45 26.52
CA TRP A 609 13.48 -30.46 25.47
C TRP A 609 14.81 -29.87 25.94
N LEU A 610 14.79 -28.76 26.70
CA LEU A 610 16.00 -28.19 27.31
C LEU A 610 16.65 -29.15 28.32
N ALA A 611 15.86 -29.89 29.08
CA ALA A 611 16.34 -30.91 30.01
C ALA A 611 16.91 -32.16 29.28
N GLY A 612 16.64 -32.35 27.99
CA GLY A 612 17.05 -33.53 27.23
C GLY A 612 16.05 -34.70 27.30
N ASP A 613 14.88 -34.47 27.86
CA ASP A 613 13.81 -35.48 28.02
C ASP A 613 12.95 -35.65 26.78
N MET A 614 13.06 -34.74 25.82
CA MET A 614 12.37 -34.76 24.51
C MET A 614 13.34 -34.61 23.35
N THR A 615 13.10 -35.38 22.28
CA THR A 615 13.75 -35.17 20.99
C THR A 615 13.14 -33.95 20.27
N ASP A 616 13.82 -33.46 19.23
CA ASP A 616 13.33 -32.37 18.38
C ASP A 616 11.93 -32.68 17.82
N GLU A 617 11.71 -33.89 17.29
CA GLU A 617 10.44 -34.29 16.71
C GLU A 617 9.33 -34.40 17.75
N GLN A 618 9.64 -34.86 18.96
CA GLN A 618 8.65 -34.89 20.07
C GLN A 618 8.26 -33.47 20.49
N ALA A 619 9.22 -32.54 20.59
CA ALA A 619 8.95 -31.15 20.92
C ALA A 619 8.10 -30.46 19.82
N ILE A 620 8.41 -30.70 18.54
CA ILE A 620 7.61 -30.20 17.41
C ILE A 620 6.19 -30.77 17.49
N ALA A 621 6.06 -32.07 17.72
CA ALA A 621 4.75 -32.74 17.75
C ALA A 621 3.87 -32.23 18.92
N ASP A 622 4.44 -32.04 20.11
CA ASP A 622 3.71 -31.50 21.28
C ASP A 622 3.25 -30.06 21.04
N MET A 623 4.16 -29.17 20.60
CA MET A 623 3.80 -27.78 20.29
C MET A 623 2.77 -27.70 19.15
N ALA A 624 2.89 -28.54 18.13
CA ALA A 624 1.93 -28.61 17.03
C ALA A 624 0.56 -29.07 17.53
N ALA A 625 0.48 -30.10 18.35
CA ALA A 625 -0.78 -30.59 18.90
C ALA A 625 -1.50 -29.51 19.74
N ARG A 626 -0.78 -28.82 20.62
CA ARG A 626 -1.35 -27.73 21.45
C ARG A 626 -1.78 -26.52 20.61
N PHE A 627 -0.95 -26.11 19.64
CA PHE A 627 -1.30 -25.03 18.73
C PHE A 627 -2.49 -25.40 17.85
N GLY A 628 -2.51 -26.63 17.30
CA GLY A 628 -3.61 -27.16 16.50
C GLY A 628 -4.93 -27.17 17.26
N ALA A 629 -4.93 -27.59 18.53
CA ALA A 629 -6.13 -27.56 19.37
C ALA A 629 -6.70 -26.14 19.55
N LEU A 630 -5.86 -25.12 19.72
CA LEU A 630 -6.33 -23.73 19.78
C LEU A 630 -6.85 -23.22 18.44
N VAL A 631 -6.21 -23.61 17.33
CA VAL A 631 -6.65 -23.27 15.97
C VAL A 631 -8.02 -23.88 15.67
N GLU A 632 -8.21 -25.18 15.97
CA GLU A 632 -9.50 -25.86 15.79
C GLU A 632 -10.60 -25.27 16.67
N LEU A 633 -10.27 -24.98 17.94
CA LEU A 633 -11.18 -24.28 18.84
C LEU A 633 -11.63 -22.94 18.27
N TRP A 634 -10.68 -22.12 17.79
CA TRP A 634 -10.99 -20.81 17.22
C TRP A 634 -11.84 -20.92 15.96
N LEU A 635 -11.51 -21.83 15.04
CA LEU A 635 -12.25 -22.04 13.81
C LEU A 635 -13.63 -22.66 14.05
N GLY A 636 -13.74 -23.64 14.93
CA GLY A 636 -15.02 -24.26 15.31
C GLY A 636 -16.01 -23.28 15.94
N LEU A 637 -15.53 -22.35 16.76
CA LEU A 637 -16.36 -21.24 17.26
C LEU A 637 -16.78 -20.26 16.15
N ALA A 638 -16.03 -20.17 15.05
CA ALA A 638 -16.40 -19.35 13.89
C ALA A 638 -17.57 -19.93 13.11
N GLU A 639 -17.60 -21.24 12.90
CA GLU A 639 -18.67 -21.93 12.18
C GLU A 639 -20.01 -21.83 12.92
N THR A 640 -20.00 -21.93 14.25
CA THR A 640 -21.19 -21.80 15.09
C THR A 640 -21.83 -20.39 15.03
N LYS A 641 -21.06 -19.35 14.68
CA LYS A 641 -21.57 -17.97 14.56
C LYS A 641 -22.16 -17.69 13.17
N ALA A 642 -21.79 -18.46 12.15
CA ALA A 642 -22.26 -18.32 10.77
C ALA A 642 -23.54 -19.13 10.50
N ALA A 643 -23.91 -20.04 11.38
CA ALA A 643 -25.16 -20.79 11.37
C ALA A 643 -26.21 -20.10 12.26
#